data_069ef0cd890eaa03ab83931448cce5c2
#
_entry.id   069ef0cd890eaa03ab83931448cce5c2
#
_cell.length_a   1.000
_cell.length_b   1.000
_cell.length_c   1.000
_cell.angle_alpha   90.00
_cell.angle_beta   90.00
_cell.angle_gamma   90.00
#
_symmetry.space_group_name_H-M   'P 1'
#
loop_
_entity.id
_entity.type
_entity.pdbx_description
1 polymer ?
#
loop_
_entity_poly.entity_id
_entity_poly.type
_entity_poly.pdbx_seq_one_letter_code
_entity_poly.pdbx_strand_id
1 'polypeptide(L)'
;MGTLPESRLLRLAIAKGLLAWEDLDAVADRLPTAVETPAERVWIQALVDSGRLKRDDLAGLLSELEAGGDPFPPTLVAAPPGRAGAVAFPPELRFLKDWPRYRIERFLGSGGMGAVYLAADPQLGRMVALKFLHHNDPALVVRFLREARAQARVEHPNLCQIHEVGEVEGRPYISMQYIEGKSLAELRGRLSPETAVRIVRDVARAVHAAHRTGLIHRDLKPANILVDREDRPWVVDFGLAQDQGEEGLTRTGLISGTPAYVSPEQAQGSALDRRTDVYSLGVVLYELLTESPPFVGSNAAGILVRVLQEEPEPPRRRKPAIPADLETIVLKCLEKVPARRYDSARALAEDLDHWLEGDPIEARPAGWTYRTGKRLRKNRALVAVAAIALLILVAAGADVVRTRWQARERSELAQRFGQRVERLEARLRIEAFLPRHDVTAAKRRLRRELDTIQEEMRRLGPIAEGPGHFALGQGFLALHQDELAREHLEKAWKSGERTPEVAAALGLVFASFVDKILANPGFTPALDPDQVRNRYRTPALSYLKEAARGSHPPPPYILGLIAYHEGRDAEAIARARQAYREDPSLYEAALLEARVYKRQGEADDDAQRREEAVRLYDRAAEVYRRLLPVVPSDATLHAAECQLRAHRLRAESGEADLSAER
;
A
#
# COMPACT_ATOMS: atom_id res chain seq x y z
N MET A 1 22.00 58.59 31.06
CA MET A 1 21.02 58.44 29.97
C MET A 1 20.01 57.39 30.39
N GLY A 2 18.86 57.83 30.93
CA GLY A 2 17.81 56.92 31.34
C GLY A 2 17.14 56.29 30.13
N THR A 3 16.92 54.99 30.18
CA THR A 3 16.22 54.26 29.13
C THR A 3 14.82 54.82 28.96
N LEU A 4 14.52 55.38 27.78
CA LEU A 4 13.17 55.82 27.40
C LEU A 4 12.20 54.65 27.50
N PRO A 5 11.02 54.82 28.10
CA PRO A 5 10.01 53.79 28.16
C PRO A 5 9.49 53.48 26.75
N GLU A 6 9.18 52.21 26.47
CA GLU A 6 8.50 51.75 25.24
C GLU A 6 7.03 52.23 25.24
N SER A 7 6.80 53.55 25.24
CA SER A 7 5.48 54.13 25.26
C SER A 7 4.98 54.37 23.83
N ARG A 8 3.91 53.68 23.44
CA ARG A 8 3.22 53.90 22.16
C ARG A 8 2.74 55.33 22.03
N LEU A 9 2.30 55.94 23.14
CA LEU A 9 1.77 57.30 23.19
C LEU A 9 2.84 58.35 22.97
N LEU A 10 4.01 58.23 23.61
CA LEU A 10 5.14 59.14 23.40
C LEU A 10 5.67 59.08 21.98
N ARG A 11 5.73 57.90 21.40
CA ARG A 11 6.14 57.70 19.97
C ARG A 11 5.13 58.37 19.03
N LEU A 12 3.82 58.23 19.30
CA LEU A 12 2.78 58.89 18.50
C LEU A 12 2.85 60.42 18.62
N ALA A 13 3.12 60.94 19.80
CA ALA A 13 3.29 62.39 20.04
C ALA A 13 4.49 62.96 19.26
N ILE A 14 5.60 62.24 19.22
CA ILE A 14 6.80 62.62 18.42
C ILE A 14 6.49 62.51 16.92
N ALA A 15 5.87 61.45 16.47
CA ALA A 15 5.52 61.24 15.06
C ALA A 15 4.56 62.35 14.55
N LYS A 16 3.73 62.90 15.40
CA LYS A 16 2.83 64.00 15.07
C LYS A 16 3.45 65.40 15.24
N GLY A 17 4.72 65.48 15.65
CA GLY A 17 5.40 66.77 15.89
C GLY A 17 4.88 67.52 17.08
N LEU A 18 4.16 66.86 18.00
CA LEU A 18 3.65 67.45 19.25
C LEU A 18 4.73 67.47 20.35
N LEU A 19 5.79 66.65 20.19
CA LEU A 19 6.96 66.56 21.05
C LEU A 19 8.22 66.45 20.19
N ALA A 20 9.29 67.14 20.60
CA ALA A 20 10.63 66.94 20.07
C ALA A 20 11.42 66.01 21.00
N TRP A 21 12.49 65.41 20.47
CA TRP A 21 13.38 64.55 21.27
C TRP A 21 14.05 65.31 22.41
N GLU A 22 14.36 66.62 22.19
CA GLU A 22 14.91 67.52 23.17
C GLU A 22 13.95 67.79 24.35
N ASP A 23 12.65 67.64 24.13
CA ASP A 23 11.64 67.76 25.19
C ASP A 23 11.67 66.59 26.15
N LEU A 24 11.99 65.41 25.66
CA LEU A 24 12.15 64.21 26.48
C LEU A 24 13.43 64.28 27.31
N ASP A 25 14.55 64.71 26.72
CA ASP A 25 15.81 64.85 27.43
C ASP A 25 15.70 65.89 28.58
N ALA A 26 15.01 67.02 28.36
CA ALA A 26 14.79 68.03 29.38
C ALA A 26 13.91 67.62 30.55
N VAL A 27 13.09 66.56 30.39
CA VAL A 27 12.23 66.01 31.44
C VAL A 27 12.91 64.80 32.10
N ALA A 28 13.81 64.10 31.40
CA ALA A 28 14.52 62.93 31.91
C ALA A 28 15.32 63.25 33.19
N ASP A 29 15.96 64.44 33.26
CA ASP A 29 16.73 64.86 34.43
C ASP A 29 15.87 65.20 35.67
N ARG A 30 14.56 65.27 35.53
CA ARG A 30 13.60 65.63 36.62
C ARG A 30 12.85 64.37 37.15
N LEU A 31 13.08 63.22 36.57
CA LEU A 31 12.39 62.01 37.01
C LEU A 31 13.11 61.36 38.22
N PRO A 32 12.38 60.89 39.24
CA PRO A 32 12.99 60.21 40.38
C PRO A 32 13.62 58.89 39.98
N THR A 33 14.86 58.65 40.42
CA THR A 33 15.71 57.49 40.11
C THR A 33 15.28 56.18 40.76
N ALA A 34 14.18 56.17 41.50
CA ALA A 34 13.73 54.97 42.23
C ALA A 34 12.20 54.92 42.30
N VAL A 35 11.52 54.33 41.32
CA VAL A 35 10.16 53.77 41.54
C VAL A 35 9.81 52.73 40.47
N GLU A 36 9.43 51.54 40.88
CA GLU A 36 8.78 50.45 40.09
C GLU A 36 7.28 50.80 39.82
N THR A 37 7.01 51.86 39.08
CA THR A 37 5.67 52.20 38.61
C THR A 37 5.61 52.24 37.10
N PRO A 38 4.43 52.05 36.45
CA PRO A 38 4.37 51.97 34.99
C PRO A 38 4.98 53.26 34.40
N ALA A 39 6.17 53.12 33.88
CA ALA A 39 7.08 54.17 33.45
C ALA A 39 6.42 55.21 32.52
N GLU A 40 5.44 54.81 31.76
CA GLU A 40 4.69 55.64 30.81
C GLU A 40 3.89 56.78 31.46
N ARG A 41 3.17 56.51 32.55
CA ARG A 41 2.36 57.54 33.24
C ARG A 41 3.21 58.64 33.86
N VAL A 42 4.38 58.27 34.36
CA VAL A 42 5.31 59.22 35.00
C VAL A 42 5.90 60.18 33.95
N TRP A 43 6.28 59.67 32.79
CA TRP A 43 6.77 60.46 31.68
C TRP A 43 5.72 61.40 31.11
N ILE A 44 4.50 60.94 30.89
CA ILE A 44 3.37 61.71 30.38
C ILE A 44 3.02 62.82 31.35
N GLN A 45 2.96 62.52 32.64
CA GLN A 45 2.66 63.50 33.65
C GLN A 45 3.75 64.62 33.74
N ALA A 46 5.02 64.21 33.69
CA ALA A 46 6.14 65.17 33.71
C ALA A 46 6.18 66.08 32.46
N LEU A 47 5.81 65.55 31.28
CA LEU A 47 5.70 66.32 30.03
C LEU A 47 4.51 67.31 30.08
N VAL A 48 3.39 66.92 30.67
CA VAL A 48 2.23 67.77 30.84
C VAL A 48 2.53 68.86 31.89
N ASP A 49 3.12 68.52 33.03
CA ASP A 49 3.45 69.43 34.11
C ASP A 49 4.54 70.48 33.73
N SER A 50 5.45 70.08 32.80
CA SER A 50 6.46 70.99 32.22
C SER A 50 5.90 71.88 31.11
N GLY A 51 4.62 71.69 30.73
CA GLY A 51 3.97 72.44 29.65
C GLY A 51 4.43 72.10 28.23
N ARG A 52 5.20 70.99 28.07
CA ARG A 52 5.75 70.55 26.76
C ARG A 52 4.73 69.69 25.98
N LEU A 53 3.73 69.10 26.69
CA LEU A 53 2.60 68.42 26.08
C LEU A 53 1.29 69.01 26.63
N LYS A 54 0.43 69.52 25.76
CA LYS A 54 -0.87 70.06 26.17
C LYS A 54 -1.86 68.94 26.48
N ARG A 55 -2.75 69.16 27.47
CA ARG A 55 -3.76 68.19 27.88
C ARG A 55 -4.73 67.79 26.73
N ASP A 56 -5.06 68.76 25.88
CA ASP A 56 -5.96 68.55 24.75
C ASP A 56 -5.30 67.65 23.66
N ASP A 57 -3.98 67.80 23.42
CA ASP A 57 -3.21 66.99 22.52
C ASP A 57 -3.07 65.56 23.06
N LEU A 58 -2.92 65.41 24.39
CA LEU A 58 -2.91 64.11 25.06
C LEU A 58 -4.23 63.36 24.89
N ALA A 59 -5.37 64.05 25.02
CA ALA A 59 -6.71 63.46 24.85
C ALA A 59 -6.91 62.97 23.41
N GLY A 60 -6.41 63.74 22.41
CA GLY A 60 -6.42 63.32 20.99
C GLY A 60 -5.57 62.10 20.71
N LEU A 61 -4.38 62.01 21.30
CA LEU A 61 -3.47 60.87 21.16
C LEU A 61 -4.02 59.57 21.80
N LEU A 62 -4.67 59.68 22.96
CA LEU A 62 -5.32 58.56 23.64
C LEU A 62 -6.50 58.01 22.81
N SER A 63 -7.34 58.92 22.25
CA SER A 63 -8.47 58.53 21.39
C SER A 63 -8.01 57.76 20.13
N GLU A 64 -6.87 58.13 19.54
CA GLU A 64 -6.31 57.44 18.39
C GLU A 64 -5.69 56.07 18.74
N LEU A 65 -5.08 55.93 19.91
CA LEU A 65 -4.56 54.66 20.41
C LEU A 65 -5.67 53.67 20.73
N GLU A 66 -6.80 54.15 21.28
CA GLU A 66 -7.99 53.32 21.53
C GLU A 66 -8.70 52.89 20.23
N ALA A 67 -8.58 53.66 19.16
CA ALA A 67 -9.10 53.34 17.84
C ALA A 67 -8.27 52.27 17.10
N GLY A 68 -7.18 51.72 17.70
CA GLY A 68 -6.43 50.58 17.19
C GLY A 68 -5.44 50.88 16.04
N GLY A 69 -5.07 52.15 15.85
CA GLY A 69 -4.07 52.54 14.85
C GLY A 69 -2.65 52.27 15.33
N ASP A 70 -1.86 51.48 14.57
CA ASP A 70 -0.42 51.29 14.77
C ASP A 70 0.32 52.55 14.24
N PRO A 71 1.11 53.31 15.07
CA PRO A 71 1.72 54.55 14.65
C PRO A 71 2.87 54.45 13.65
N PHE A 72 3.27 53.22 13.28
CA PHE A 72 4.29 52.96 12.23
C PHE A 72 3.68 52.20 11.08
N PRO A 73 3.39 52.85 9.95
CA PRO A 73 3.01 52.09 8.74
C PRO A 73 4.17 51.19 8.30
N PRO A 74 3.92 49.88 8.06
CA PRO A 74 4.91 49.01 7.47
C PRO A 74 5.31 49.56 6.09
N THR A 75 6.55 49.42 5.75
CA THR A 75 7.11 49.79 4.43
C THR A 75 6.29 49.09 3.34
N LEU A 76 5.63 49.84 2.46
CA LEU A 76 4.79 49.37 1.34
C LEU A 76 3.45 48.73 1.73
N VAL A 77 2.51 49.53 2.22
CA VAL A 77 1.09 49.14 2.38
C VAL A 77 0.28 49.68 1.21
N ALA A 78 -0.37 48.79 0.47
CA ALA A 78 -1.43 49.17 -0.44
C ALA A 78 -2.68 49.61 0.38
N ALA A 79 -2.97 50.87 0.48
CA ALA A 79 -4.25 51.34 1.00
C ALA A 79 -5.41 50.95 0.09
N PRO A 80 -6.61 50.62 0.62
CA PRO A 80 -7.76 50.26 -0.22
C PRO A 80 -8.17 51.43 -1.12
N PRO A 81 -8.76 51.14 -2.31
CA PRO A 81 -9.18 52.17 -3.25
C PRO A 81 -10.38 52.95 -2.68
N GLY A 82 -10.12 54.17 -2.17
CA GLY A 82 -11.16 55.01 -1.63
C GLY A 82 -10.72 56.45 -1.46
N ARG A 83 -11.13 57.29 -2.42
CA ARG A 83 -11.07 58.76 -2.51
C ARG A 83 -9.71 59.40 -2.73
N ALA A 84 -9.57 60.02 -3.91
CA ALA A 84 -8.50 60.94 -4.27
C ALA A 84 -8.42 62.14 -3.29
N GLY A 85 -7.63 61.94 -2.23
CA GLY A 85 -7.11 63.05 -1.42
C GLY A 85 -5.85 63.56 -2.09
N ALA A 86 -5.62 64.87 -2.08
CA ALA A 86 -4.41 65.47 -2.65
C ALA A 86 -3.17 64.80 -2.07
N VAL A 87 -2.26 64.30 -2.94
CA VAL A 87 -1.00 63.67 -2.52
C VAL A 87 -0.19 64.69 -1.76
N ALA A 88 0.05 64.51 -0.48
CA ALA A 88 0.88 65.35 0.33
C ALA A 88 2.35 65.00 0.02
N PHE A 89 3.06 65.89 -0.64
CA PHE A 89 4.49 65.77 -0.88
C PHE A 89 5.30 66.39 0.26
N PRO A 90 6.32 65.73 0.77
CA PRO A 90 7.34 66.38 1.58
C PRO A 90 7.89 67.62 0.85
N PRO A 91 8.29 68.66 1.57
CA PRO A 91 8.75 69.91 0.94
C PRO A 91 9.77 69.71 -0.19
N GLU A 92 10.64 68.74 -0.01
CA GLU A 92 11.75 68.40 -0.94
C GLU A 92 11.29 67.66 -2.20
N LEU A 93 10.03 67.16 -2.24
CA LEU A 93 9.49 66.41 -3.37
C LEU A 93 8.26 67.10 -3.99
N ARG A 94 8.02 68.36 -3.69
CA ARG A 94 6.86 69.14 -4.19
C ARG A 94 6.86 69.30 -5.72
N PHE A 95 8.04 69.27 -6.35
CA PHE A 95 8.24 69.33 -7.81
C PHE A 95 7.61 68.13 -8.53
N LEU A 96 7.38 67.00 -7.83
CA LEU A 96 6.73 65.81 -8.41
C LEU A 96 5.28 66.08 -8.84
N LYS A 97 4.67 67.17 -8.35
CA LYS A 97 3.30 67.54 -8.71
C LYS A 97 3.17 67.91 -10.20
N ASP A 98 4.19 68.56 -10.73
CA ASP A 98 4.22 69.06 -12.10
C ASP A 98 5.20 68.30 -13.00
N TRP A 99 5.61 67.07 -12.59
CA TRP A 99 6.58 66.26 -13.32
C TRP A 99 5.95 65.62 -14.55
N PRO A 100 6.34 65.97 -15.78
CA PRO A 100 5.70 65.53 -17.01
C PRO A 100 5.95 64.03 -17.33
N ARG A 101 7.01 63.44 -16.79
CA ARG A 101 7.43 62.08 -17.08
C ARG A 101 6.53 61.04 -16.38
N TYR A 102 6.11 61.32 -15.15
CA TYR A 102 5.26 60.43 -14.36
C TYR A 102 4.16 61.24 -13.62
N ARG A 103 2.91 60.71 -13.62
CA ARG A 103 1.85 61.29 -12.84
C ARG A 103 1.73 60.55 -11.52
N ILE A 104 2.08 61.22 -10.44
CA ILE A 104 1.99 60.62 -9.09
C ILE A 104 0.53 60.45 -8.69
N GLU A 105 0.13 59.25 -8.32
CA GLU A 105 -1.23 58.92 -7.93
C GLU A 105 -1.40 58.89 -6.39
N ARG A 106 -0.47 58.25 -5.70
CA ARG A 106 -0.51 58.16 -4.23
C ARG A 106 0.83 57.78 -3.64
N PHE A 107 1.02 58.07 -2.36
CA PHE A 107 2.11 57.56 -1.52
C PHE A 107 1.89 56.07 -1.21
N LEU A 108 2.92 55.23 -1.37
CA LEU A 108 2.89 53.81 -1.05
C LEU A 108 3.54 53.52 0.31
N GLY A 109 4.60 54.22 0.63
CA GLY A 109 5.30 54.01 1.90
C GLY A 109 6.66 54.76 1.93
N SER A 110 7.22 54.84 3.12
CA SER A 110 8.57 55.37 3.34
C SER A 110 9.34 54.40 4.24
N GLY A 111 10.64 54.24 3.96
CA GLY A 111 11.56 53.44 4.77
C GLY A 111 12.82 54.23 5.08
N GLY A 112 13.78 53.63 5.76
CA GLY A 112 15.02 54.30 6.15
C GLY A 112 15.85 54.88 4.98
N MET A 113 15.61 54.48 3.76
CA MET A 113 16.37 54.87 2.57
C MET A 113 15.64 55.84 1.65
N GLY A 114 14.29 55.86 1.68
CA GLY A 114 13.54 56.67 0.73
C GLY A 114 12.05 56.52 0.80
N ALA A 115 11.34 57.27 -0.03
CA ALA A 115 9.92 57.28 -0.19
C ALA A 115 9.52 56.59 -1.51
N VAL A 116 8.42 55.82 -1.48
CA VAL A 116 7.87 55.09 -2.65
C VAL A 116 6.49 55.64 -2.97
N TYR A 117 6.28 55.97 -4.23
CA TYR A 117 5.01 56.50 -4.75
C TYR A 117 4.46 55.59 -5.85
N LEU A 118 3.14 55.40 -5.90
CA LEU A 118 2.45 54.88 -7.06
C LEU A 118 2.34 56.00 -8.11
N ALA A 119 2.75 55.71 -9.34
CA ALA A 119 2.61 56.67 -10.42
C ALA A 119 2.14 55.98 -11.72
N ALA A 120 1.43 56.76 -12.54
CA ALA A 120 1.17 56.37 -13.91
C ALA A 120 2.33 56.81 -14.81
N ASP A 121 2.78 55.92 -15.67
CA ASP A 121 3.66 56.19 -16.79
C ASP A 121 2.78 56.49 -18.02
N PRO A 122 2.56 57.77 -18.38
CA PRO A 122 1.66 58.13 -19.47
C PRO A 122 2.22 57.73 -20.86
N GLN A 123 3.54 57.54 -20.97
CA GLN A 123 4.15 57.11 -22.24
C GLN A 123 3.89 55.66 -22.57
N LEU A 124 3.90 54.79 -21.53
CA LEU A 124 3.70 53.34 -21.69
C LEU A 124 2.33 52.85 -21.21
N GLY A 125 1.47 53.74 -20.69
CA GLY A 125 0.10 53.39 -20.26
C GLY A 125 0.05 52.40 -19.10
N ARG A 126 1.04 52.42 -18.19
CA ARG A 126 1.15 51.48 -17.08
C ARG A 126 1.34 52.17 -15.74
N MET A 127 1.02 51.44 -14.67
CA MET A 127 1.31 51.85 -13.30
C MET A 127 2.72 51.39 -12.90
N VAL A 128 3.44 52.22 -12.20
CA VAL A 128 4.81 51.98 -11.71
C VAL A 128 4.95 52.39 -10.23
N ALA A 129 5.89 51.78 -9.53
CA ALA A 129 6.33 52.23 -8.23
C ALA A 129 7.60 53.09 -8.40
N LEU A 130 7.57 54.31 -7.91
CA LEU A 130 8.71 55.24 -7.97
C LEU A 130 9.34 55.37 -6.59
N LYS A 131 10.61 54.99 -6.46
CA LYS A 131 11.40 55.09 -5.23
C LYS A 131 12.37 56.23 -5.29
N PHE A 132 12.30 57.16 -4.37
CA PHE A 132 13.21 58.32 -4.20
C PHE A 132 14.06 58.18 -2.95
N LEU A 133 15.32 58.54 -2.98
CA LEU A 133 16.18 58.57 -1.80
C LEU A 133 15.84 59.79 -0.92
N HIS A 134 15.92 59.64 0.42
CA HIS A 134 15.73 60.74 1.37
C HIS A 134 16.93 61.69 1.38
N HIS A 135 18.13 61.16 1.21
CA HIS A 135 19.37 61.92 1.28
C HIS A 135 20.17 61.86 -0.03
N ASN A 136 20.77 62.98 -0.40
CA ASN A 136 21.61 63.10 -1.60
C ASN A 136 23.10 62.87 -1.26
N ASP A 137 23.42 61.98 -0.33
CA ASP A 137 24.82 61.57 -0.13
C ASP A 137 25.37 60.94 -1.43
N PRO A 138 26.42 61.53 -2.03
CA PRO A 138 26.95 61.05 -3.32
C PRO A 138 27.34 59.57 -3.29
N ALA A 139 27.86 59.06 -2.17
CA ALA A 139 28.27 57.67 -2.04
C ALA A 139 27.03 56.74 -2.02
N LEU A 140 25.95 57.12 -1.32
CA LEU A 140 24.69 56.39 -1.31
C LEU A 140 24.01 56.40 -2.68
N VAL A 141 24.02 57.55 -3.37
CA VAL A 141 23.42 57.68 -4.71
C VAL A 141 24.15 56.77 -5.72
N VAL A 142 25.46 56.78 -5.78
CA VAL A 142 26.26 55.93 -6.70
C VAL A 142 25.93 54.45 -6.44
N ARG A 143 25.86 54.05 -5.19
CA ARG A 143 25.54 52.69 -4.80
C ARG A 143 24.12 52.29 -5.18
N PHE A 144 23.13 53.12 -4.85
CA PHE A 144 21.72 52.93 -5.19
C PHE A 144 21.52 52.72 -6.69
N LEU A 145 22.14 53.56 -7.54
CA LEU A 145 22.06 53.44 -8.97
C LEU A 145 22.81 52.20 -9.52
N ARG A 146 23.92 51.81 -8.90
CA ARG A 146 24.70 50.64 -9.29
C ARG A 146 23.92 49.35 -9.00
N GLU A 147 23.34 49.23 -7.81
CA GLU A 147 22.57 48.04 -7.39
C GLU A 147 21.26 47.93 -8.17
N ALA A 148 20.58 49.06 -8.43
CA ALA A 148 19.41 49.07 -9.29
C ALA A 148 19.74 48.57 -10.72
N ARG A 149 20.88 49.01 -11.30
CA ARG A 149 21.33 48.52 -12.61
C ARG A 149 21.69 47.02 -12.59
N ALA A 150 22.22 46.51 -11.48
CA ALA A 150 22.49 45.09 -11.31
C ALA A 150 21.21 44.26 -11.23
N GLN A 151 20.23 44.74 -10.45
CA GLN A 151 18.92 44.12 -10.35
C GLN A 151 18.18 44.12 -11.69
N ALA A 152 18.24 45.22 -12.45
CA ALA A 152 17.56 45.32 -13.75
C ALA A 152 18.01 44.26 -14.78
N ARG A 153 19.17 43.62 -14.58
CA ARG A 153 19.70 42.56 -15.44
C ARG A 153 19.16 41.15 -15.06
N VAL A 154 18.46 41.03 -13.96
CA VAL A 154 17.96 39.75 -13.49
C VAL A 154 16.50 39.60 -13.89
N GLU A 155 16.21 38.65 -14.75
CA GLU A 155 14.85 38.31 -15.15
C GLU A 155 14.40 37.08 -14.40
N HIS A 156 13.33 37.21 -13.61
CA HIS A 156 12.67 36.10 -12.92
C HIS A 156 11.23 36.47 -12.59
N PRO A 157 10.26 35.55 -12.72
CA PRO A 157 8.84 35.84 -12.50
C PRO A 157 8.48 36.28 -11.07
N ASN A 158 9.37 36.07 -10.11
CA ASN A 158 9.17 36.43 -8.71
C ASN A 158 10.15 37.56 -8.25
N LEU A 159 10.76 38.28 -9.18
CA LEU A 159 11.55 39.48 -8.89
C LEU A 159 10.86 40.72 -9.43
N CYS A 160 10.79 41.76 -8.60
CA CYS A 160 10.29 43.05 -9.03
C CYS A 160 11.22 43.64 -10.12
N GLN A 161 10.66 43.90 -11.29
CA GLN A 161 11.39 44.40 -12.44
C GLN A 161 11.69 45.89 -12.27
N ILE A 162 12.94 46.30 -12.47
CA ILE A 162 13.31 47.71 -12.57
C ILE A 162 13.11 48.14 -14.03
N HIS A 163 12.35 49.22 -14.22
CA HIS A 163 12.05 49.75 -15.55
C HIS A 163 12.98 50.86 -15.98
N GLU A 164 13.30 51.77 -15.05
CA GLU A 164 14.11 52.96 -15.35
C GLU A 164 14.86 53.39 -14.08
N VAL A 165 16.05 53.93 -14.30
CA VAL A 165 16.85 54.57 -13.28
C VAL A 165 17.21 55.97 -13.80
N GLY A 166 16.82 56.99 -13.08
CA GLY A 166 16.99 58.40 -13.53
C GLY A 166 17.24 59.36 -12.37
N GLU A 167 17.27 60.62 -12.75
CA GLU A 167 17.42 61.73 -11.83
C GLU A 167 16.44 62.84 -12.25
N VAL A 168 15.83 63.52 -11.28
CA VAL A 168 14.97 64.64 -11.49
C VAL A 168 15.22 65.67 -10.41
N GLU A 169 15.45 66.93 -10.79
CA GLU A 169 15.77 68.04 -9.88
C GLU A 169 16.94 67.67 -8.90
N GLY A 170 17.97 66.97 -9.42
CA GLY A 170 19.10 66.52 -8.58
C GLY A 170 18.76 65.37 -7.62
N ARG A 171 17.57 64.72 -7.76
CA ARG A 171 17.12 63.63 -6.95
C ARG A 171 17.11 62.34 -7.75
N PRO A 172 17.88 61.32 -7.38
CA PRO A 172 17.84 60.03 -8.02
C PRO A 172 16.56 59.28 -7.72
N TYR A 173 16.01 58.59 -8.73
CA TYR A 173 14.85 57.73 -8.61
C TYR A 173 15.02 56.40 -9.32
N ILE A 174 14.27 55.44 -8.89
CA ILE A 174 14.06 54.14 -9.55
C ILE A 174 12.59 54.01 -9.88
N SER A 175 12.27 53.74 -11.15
CA SER A 175 10.97 53.30 -11.60
C SER A 175 10.97 51.78 -11.69
N MET A 176 10.03 51.12 -11.01
CA MET A 176 9.94 49.66 -10.95
C MET A 176 8.47 49.19 -11.12
N GLN A 177 8.34 47.94 -11.38
CA GLN A 177 7.02 47.27 -11.48
C GLN A 177 6.19 47.52 -10.21
N TYR A 178 4.98 48.01 -10.40
CA TYR A 178 4.00 48.09 -9.32
C TYR A 178 3.38 46.71 -9.10
N ILE A 179 3.49 46.19 -7.88
CA ILE A 179 2.90 44.94 -7.46
C ILE A 179 1.65 45.23 -6.63
N GLU A 180 0.47 44.85 -7.13
CA GLU A 180 -0.76 44.99 -6.37
C GLU A 180 -0.93 43.78 -5.43
N GLY A 181 -0.51 43.94 -4.19
CA GLY A 181 -0.50 42.85 -3.20
C GLY A 181 -0.32 43.35 -1.78
N LYS A 182 -0.02 42.41 -0.89
CA LYS A 182 0.30 42.65 0.51
C LYS A 182 1.70 42.17 0.82
N SER A 183 2.35 42.82 1.77
CA SER A 183 3.63 42.31 2.26
C SER A 183 3.43 41.02 3.05
N LEU A 184 4.44 40.16 3.04
CA LEU A 184 4.43 38.92 3.81
C LEU A 184 4.33 39.19 5.33
N ALA A 185 4.76 40.38 5.78
CA ALA A 185 4.59 40.83 7.14
C ALA A 185 3.11 41.04 7.52
N GLU A 186 2.29 41.55 6.59
CA GLU A 186 0.84 41.71 6.78
C GLU A 186 0.07 40.39 6.75
N LEU A 187 0.63 39.37 6.13
CA LEU A 187 0.05 38.02 5.99
C LEU A 187 0.44 37.08 7.14
N ARG A 188 1.25 37.57 8.10
CA ARG A 188 1.68 36.79 9.26
C ARG A 188 0.47 36.18 10.00
N GLY A 189 0.56 34.91 10.36
CA GLY A 189 -0.51 34.18 11.06
C GLY A 189 -1.76 33.85 10.23
N ARG A 190 -1.77 34.23 8.93
CA ARG A 190 -2.91 33.98 8.02
C ARG A 190 -2.62 32.91 6.97
N LEU A 191 -1.37 32.46 6.86
CA LEU A 191 -0.95 31.48 5.86
C LEU A 191 -0.93 30.07 6.43
N SER A 192 -1.34 29.10 5.63
CA SER A 192 -1.09 27.70 5.97
C SER A 192 0.40 27.38 5.87
N PRO A 193 0.90 26.37 6.60
CA PRO A 193 2.30 25.94 6.46
C PRO A 193 2.69 25.62 5.02
N GLU A 194 1.81 24.98 4.26
CA GLU A 194 2.04 24.64 2.86
C GLU A 194 2.15 25.89 1.97
N THR A 195 1.33 26.89 2.21
CA THR A 195 1.38 28.17 1.48
C THR A 195 2.64 28.94 1.82
N ALA A 196 3.01 29.00 3.12
CA ALA A 196 4.25 29.62 3.57
C ALA A 196 5.49 28.97 2.91
N VAL A 197 5.52 27.64 2.85
CA VAL A 197 6.60 26.90 2.20
C VAL A 197 6.65 27.17 0.70
N ARG A 198 5.50 27.18 0.00
CA ARG A 198 5.46 27.52 -1.45
C ARG A 198 6.00 28.92 -1.72
N ILE A 199 5.59 29.91 -0.93
CA ILE A 199 6.07 31.28 -1.05
C ILE A 199 7.58 31.34 -0.85
N VAL A 200 8.11 30.78 0.24
CA VAL A 200 9.55 30.82 0.52
C VAL A 200 10.36 30.05 -0.51
N ARG A 201 9.85 28.93 -1.04
CA ARG A 201 10.45 28.20 -2.15
C ARG A 201 10.61 29.08 -3.40
N ASP A 202 9.54 29.78 -3.79
CA ASP A 202 9.55 30.61 -5.00
C ASP A 202 10.44 31.84 -4.82
N VAL A 203 10.44 32.45 -3.62
CA VAL A 203 11.39 33.48 -3.23
C VAL A 203 12.83 32.96 -3.27
N ALA A 204 13.10 31.76 -2.77
CA ALA A 204 14.44 31.16 -2.81
C ALA A 204 14.94 30.94 -4.24
N ARG A 205 14.05 30.55 -5.17
CA ARG A 205 14.36 30.45 -6.60
C ARG A 205 14.70 31.82 -7.21
N ALA A 206 13.92 32.84 -6.87
CA ALA A 206 14.17 34.22 -7.32
C ALA A 206 15.51 34.76 -6.80
N VAL A 207 15.78 34.58 -5.52
CA VAL A 207 17.04 34.96 -4.89
C VAL A 207 18.23 34.20 -5.52
N HIS A 208 18.05 32.91 -5.81
CA HIS A 208 19.07 32.15 -6.52
C HIS A 208 19.37 32.72 -7.92
N ALA A 209 18.36 33.17 -8.67
CA ALA A 209 18.52 33.79 -9.97
C ALA A 209 19.40 35.08 -9.86
N ALA A 210 19.17 35.89 -8.82
CA ALA A 210 19.98 37.04 -8.51
C ALA A 210 21.42 36.65 -8.11
N HIS A 211 21.61 35.62 -7.32
CA HIS A 211 22.93 35.10 -6.94
C HIS A 211 23.78 34.68 -8.13
N ARG A 212 23.16 34.17 -9.20
CA ARG A 212 23.86 33.77 -10.44
C ARG A 212 24.48 34.96 -11.17
N THR A 213 23.98 36.18 -10.96
CA THR A 213 24.56 37.42 -11.51
C THR A 213 25.50 38.09 -10.54
N GLY A 214 25.79 37.47 -9.39
CA GLY A 214 26.66 38.04 -8.35
C GLY A 214 25.93 39.02 -7.40
N LEU A 215 24.60 39.16 -7.52
CA LEU A 215 23.80 40.06 -6.69
C LEU A 215 23.28 39.32 -5.45
N ILE A 216 23.67 39.79 -4.25
CA ILE A 216 23.19 39.30 -2.95
C ILE A 216 22.17 40.29 -2.40
N HIS A 217 21.04 39.81 -1.85
CA HIS A 217 19.95 40.69 -1.39
C HIS A 217 20.28 41.45 -0.09
N ARG A 218 20.85 40.75 0.91
CA ARG A 218 21.35 41.27 2.19
C ARG A 218 20.27 41.81 3.19
N ASP A 219 19.05 42.12 2.74
CA ASP A 219 17.96 42.65 3.57
C ASP A 219 16.65 41.86 3.30
N LEU A 220 16.74 40.53 3.23
CA LEU A 220 15.53 39.68 3.09
C LEU A 220 14.76 39.63 4.41
N LYS A 221 13.52 40.12 4.33
CA LYS A 221 12.56 40.13 5.46
C LYS A 221 11.14 40.07 4.90
N PRO A 222 10.13 39.75 5.72
CA PRO A 222 8.73 39.68 5.27
C PRO A 222 8.20 40.96 4.62
N ALA A 223 8.70 42.15 5.03
CA ALA A 223 8.32 43.43 4.44
C ALA A 223 8.79 43.60 2.99
N ASN A 224 9.89 42.95 2.60
CA ASN A 224 10.49 43.03 1.27
C ASN A 224 10.02 41.88 0.34
N ILE A 225 8.99 41.14 0.74
CA ILE A 225 8.35 40.10 -0.05
C ILE A 225 6.87 40.46 -0.16
N LEU A 226 6.44 40.83 -1.37
CA LEU A 226 5.03 41.11 -1.65
C LEU A 226 4.36 39.87 -2.20
N VAL A 227 3.10 39.64 -1.86
CA VAL A 227 2.28 38.56 -2.39
C VAL A 227 1.10 39.19 -3.13
N ASP A 228 0.98 38.91 -4.42
CA ASP A 228 -0.10 39.44 -5.26
C ASP A 228 -1.44 38.73 -5.01
N ARG A 229 -2.47 39.12 -5.77
CA ARG A 229 -3.83 38.55 -5.65
C ARG A 229 -3.92 37.08 -6.04
N GLU A 230 -2.95 36.60 -6.81
CA GLU A 230 -2.84 35.21 -7.27
C GLU A 230 -1.90 34.37 -6.39
N ASP A 231 -1.60 34.84 -5.16
CA ASP A 231 -0.68 34.21 -4.20
C ASP A 231 0.76 34.02 -4.70
N ARG A 232 1.20 34.81 -5.71
CA ARG A 232 2.57 34.78 -6.23
C ARG A 232 3.45 35.73 -5.44
N PRO A 233 4.58 35.27 -4.90
CA PRO A 233 5.51 36.14 -4.20
C PRO A 233 6.36 36.95 -5.18
N TRP A 234 6.72 38.18 -4.76
CA TRP A 234 7.58 39.11 -5.47
C TRP A 234 8.62 39.65 -4.51
N VAL A 235 9.89 39.47 -4.81
CA VAL A 235 11.00 40.04 -4.04
C VAL A 235 11.21 41.47 -4.51
N VAL A 236 11.23 42.40 -3.57
CA VAL A 236 11.45 43.81 -3.79
C VAL A 236 12.65 44.28 -2.97
N ASP A 237 13.21 45.44 -3.31
CA ASP A 237 14.23 46.14 -2.53
C ASP A 237 15.47 45.30 -2.19
N PHE A 238 16.22 44.86 -3.21
CA PHE A 238 17.57 44.37 -2.98
C PHE A 238 18.35 45.43 -2.22
N GLY A 239 19.07 45.04 -1.19
CA GLY A 239 19.69 45.89 -0.15
C GLY A 239 20.53 47.03 -0.65
N LEU A 240 19.88 48.00 -1.28
CA LEU A 240 20.40 49.12 -2.08
C LEU A 240 21.35 50.05 -1.34
N ALA A 241 21.72 49.79 -0.07
CA ALA A 241 22.58 50.68 0.69
C ALA A 241 23.29 50.08 1.91
N GLN A 242 23.47 48.77 2.02
CA GLN A 242 24.30 48.23 3.11
C GLN A 242 25.78 48.23 2.75
N ASP A 243 26.57 48.88 3.59
CA ASP A 243 28.00 49.09 3.38
C ASP A 243 28.83 47.80 3.44
N GLN A 244 29.75 47.62 2.49
CA GLN A 244 30.87 46.67 2.55
C GLN A 244 32.17 47.34 3.00
N GLY A 245 32.14 48.57 3.49
CA GLY A 245 33.34 49.33 3.84
C GLY A 245 33.64 49.29 5.32
N GLU A 246 34.73 48.72 5.65
CA GLU A 246 35.73 48.88 6.72
C GLU A 246 35.34 49.24 8.16
N GLU A 247 34.09 49.51 8.55
CA GLU A 247 33.73 49.71 9.95
C GLU A 247 32.38 49.01 10.28
N GLY A 248 32.47 47.78 10.79
CA GLY A 248 31.38 47.19 11.56
C GLY A 248 31.02 48.10 12.72
N LEU A 249 29.71 48.39 12.91
CA LEU A 249 29.14 49.42 13.75
C LEU A 249 29.46 50.84 13.24
N THR A 250 28.48 51.44 12.57
CA THR A 250 28.52 52.86 12.21
C THR A 250 28.93 53.70 13.42
N ARG A 251 29.85 54.68 13.22
CA ARG A 251 30.33 55.62 14.22
C ARG A 251 29.22 56.33 15.03
N THR A 252 27.98 56.18 14.62
CA THR A 252 26.79 56.77 15.26
C THR A 252 25.94 55.81 16.10
N GLY A 253 26.32 54.50 16.21
CA GLY A 253 25.56 53.53 17.02
C GLY A 253 24.16 53.20 16.50
N LEU A 254 23.76 53.71 15.32
CA LEU A 254 22.49 53.47 14.69
C LEU A 254 22.59 52.30 13.71
N ILE A 255 22.09 51.15 14.12
CA ILE A 255 21.96 49.97 13.26
C ILE A 255 20.80 50.22 12.29
N SER A 256 21.14 50.50 11.01
CA SER A 256 20.12 50.59 9.95
C SER A 256 19.62 49.20 9.57
N GLY A 257 18.39 48.89 9.89
CA GLY A 257 17.71 47.63 9.52
C GLY A 257 16.97 46.96 10.64
N THR A 258 16.22 45.89 10.33
CA THR A 258 15.48 45.07 11.32
C THR A 258 16.42 43.95 11.79
N PRO A 259 17.02 44.04 12.99
CA PRO A 259 18.13 43.16 13.40
C PRO A 259 17.78 41.68 13.50
N ALA A 260 16.50 41.34 13.57
CA ALA A 260 16.03 39.96 13.71
C ALA A 260 16.30 39.07 12.48
N TYR A 261 16.53 39.65 11.28
CA TYR A 261 16.76 38.93 10.02
C TYR A 261 18.22 38.96 9.55
N VAL A 262 19.07 39.69 10.27
CA VAL A 262 20.50 39.85 9.98
C VAL A 262 21.22 38.52 10.24
N SER A 263 22.06 38.09 9.32
CA SER A 263 22.86 36.88 9.51
C SER A 263 24.03 37.10 10.49
N PRO A 264 24.54 36.05 11.14
CA PRO A 264 25.70 36.17 12.05
C PRO A 264 26.90 36.85 11.42
N GLU A 265 27.24 36.54 10.18
CA GLU A 265 28.35 37.15 9.43
C GLU A 265 28.11 38.65 9.13
N GLN A 266 26.87 39.03 8.85
CA GLN A 266 26.50 40.47 8.73
C GLN A 266 26.67 41.19 10.07
N ALA A 267 26.21 40.57 11.17
CA ALA A 267 26.33 41.15 12.52
C ALA A 267 27.81 41.29 12.96
N GLN A 268 28.70 40.44 12.44
CA GLN A 268 30.14 40.47 12.70
C GLN A 268 30.91 41.39 11.76
N GLY A 269 30.27 41.91 10.71
CA GLY A 269 30.99 42.67 9.65
C GLY A 269 31.96 41.80 8.81
N SER A 270 31.71 40.49 8.79
CA SER A 270 32.53 39.53 8.05
C SER A 270 32.21 39.53 6.55
N ALA A 271 33.09 38.91 5.71
CA ALA A 271 32.81 38.78 4.29
C ALA A 271 31.50 38.03 4.04
N LEU A 272 30.63 38.62 3.21
CA LEU A 272 29.31 38.10 2.90
C LEU A 272 29.32 37.27 1.61
N ASP A 273 28.64 36.14 1.64
CA ASP A 273 28.35 35.38 0.44
C ASP A 273 26.84 35.12 0.29
N ARG A 274 26.44 34.38 -0.74
CA ARG A 274 25.03 34.02 -1.03
C ARG A 274 24.32 33.31 0.11
N ARG A 275 25.03 32.72 1.07
CA ARG A 275 24.48 31.97 2.21
C ARG A 275 23.90 32.89 3.29
N THR A 276 24.26 34.17 3.24
CA THR A 276 23.63 35.23 4.04
C THR A 276 22.12 35.29 3.77
N ASP A 277 21.72 35.30 2.49
CA ASP A 277 20.30 35.30 2.12
C ASP A 277 19.60 33.99 2.47
N VAL A 278 20.31 32.84 2.46
CA VAL A 278 19.77 31.54 2.92
C VAL A 278 19.40 31.62 4.41
N TYR A 279 20.23 32.26 5.24
CA TYR A 279 19.92 32.47 6.64
C TYR A 279 18.67 33.34 6.81
N SER A 280 18.58 34.48 6.12
CA SER A 280 17.45 35.38 6.19
C SER A 280 16.16 34.70 5.70
N LEU A 281 16.21 33.86 4.64
CA LEU A 281 15.08 33.02 4.21
C LEU A 281 14.68 32.03 5.29
N GLY A 282 15.63 31.45 6.01
CA GLY A 282 15.37 30.60 7.17
C GLY A 282 14.64 31.35 8.28
N VAL A 283 15.02 32.60 8.57
CA VAL A 283 14.32 33.46 9.56
C VAL A 283 12.90 33.77 9.08
N VAL A 284 12.71 34.10 7.81
CA VAL A 284 11.39 34.34 7.21
C VAL A 284 10.50 33.10 7.35
N LEU A 285 11.00 31.92 6.99
CA LEU A 285 10.23 30.68 7.10
C LEU A 285 9.92 30.35 8.56
N TYR A 286 10.88 30.52 9.46
CA TYR A 286 10.67 30.33 10.89
C TYR A 286 9.50 31.19 11.39
N GLU A 287 9.53 32.50 11.06
CA GLU A 287 8.49 33.45 11.48
C GLU A 287 7.12 33.13 10.88
N LEU A 288 7.04 32.74 9.61
CA LEU A 288 5.77 32.34 9.00
C LEU A 288 5.16 31.10 9.65
N LEU A 289 6.00 30.18 10.13
CA LEU A 289 5.54 28.97 10.79
C LEU A 289 5.17 29.18 12.26
N THR A 290 5.91 30.07 12.99
CA THR A 290 5.79 30.26 14.43
C THR A 290 5.17 31.61 14.84
N GLU A 291 4.88 32.48 13.86
CA GLU A 291 4.32 33.83 14.03
C GLU A 291 5.27 34.82 14.74
N SER A 292 6.53 34.44 14.97
CA SER A 292 7.56 35.28 15.61
C SER A 292 8.94 34.89 15.10
N PRO A 293 9.88 35.84 14.93
CA PRO A 293 11.24 35.51 14.55
C PRO A 293 11.96 34.69 15.63
N PRO A 294 13.06 33.97 15.26
CA PRO A 294 13.77 33.10 16.21
C PRO A 294 14.40 33.87 17.38
N PHE A 295 14.84 35.08 17.12
CA PHE A 295 15.47 35.94 18.12
C PHE A 295 14.69 37.25 18.27
N VAL A 296 14.26 37.54 19.49
CA VAL A 296 13.54 38.74 19.87
C VAL A 296 14.24 39.40 21.06
N GLY A 297 14.15 40.69 21.19
CA GLY A 297 14.79 41.39 22.29
C GLY A 297 14.27 42.82 22.44
N SER A 298 14.56 43.47 23.57
CA SER A 298 14.10 44.82 23.91
C SER A 298 14.83 45.91 23.10
N ASN A 299 15.99 45.61 22.54
CA ASN A 299 16.77 46.53 21.71
C ASN A 299 17.53 45.81 20.62
N ALA A 300 17.96 46.56 19.60
CA ALA A 300 18.68 46.02 18.44
C ALA A 300 19.98 45.29 18.81
N ALA A 301 20.78 45.86 19.73
CA ALA A 301 22.03 45.25 20.18
C ALA A 301 21.79 43.91 20.89
N GLY A 302 20.76 43.80 21.74
CA GLY A 302 20.43 42.55 22.40
C GLY A 302 20.00 41.45 21.41
N ILE A 303 19.27 41.83 20.34
CA ILE A 303 18.91 40.86 19.27
C ILE A 303 20.17 40.38 18.57
N LEU A 304 21.10 41.24 18.20
CA LEU A 304 22.35 40.87 17.52
C LEU A 304 23.22 39.95 18.40
N VAL A 305 23.31 40.20 19.70
CA VAL A 305 24.03 39.31 20.61
C VAL A 305 23.41 37.89 20.58
N ARG A 306 22.09 37.80 20.58
CA ARG A 306 21.38 36.50 20.47
C ARG A 306 21.62 35.83 19.11
N VAL A 307 21.57 36.60 18.01
CA VAL A 307 21.90 36.09 16.67
C VAL A 307 23.29 35.49 16.63
N LEU A 308 24.24 36.07 17.34
CA LEU A 308 25.64 35.62 17.37
C LEU A 308 25.86 34.41 18.30
N GLN A 309 25.21 34.39 19.46
CA GLN A 309 25.57 33.50 20.56
C GLN A 309 24.53 32.41 20.87
N GLU A 310 23.25 32.69 20.67
CA GLU A 310 22.19 31.75 21.06
C GLU A 310 21.78 30.86 19.89
N GLU A 311 21.53 29.56 20.16
CA GLU A 311 20.88 28.69 19.19
C GLU A 311 19.40 29.03 19.06
N PRO A 312 18.82 28.97 17.85
CA PRO A 312 17.40 29.22 17.67
C PRO A 312 16.57 28.16 18.37
N GLU A 313 15.51 28.59 19.06
CA GLU A 313 14.55 27.64 19.62
C GLU A 313 13.91 26.81 18.49
N PRO A 314 13.88 25.45 18.60
CA PRO A 314 13.26 24.62 17.58
C PRO A 314 11.79 25.02 17.33
N PRO A 315 11.36 25.23 16.07
CA PRO A 315 10.01 25.66 15.74
C PRO A 315 8.89 24.83 16.40
N ARG A 316 9.11 23.52 16.54
CA ARG A 316 8.14 22.61 17.17
C ARG A 316 7.99 22.80 18.68
N ARG A 317 8.92 23.41 19.36
CA ARG A 317 8.72 23.80 20.77
C ARG A 317 7.68 24.89 20.91
N ARG A 318 7.63 25.85 19.97
CA ARG A 318 6.61 26.91 19.94
C ARG A 318 5.28 26.39 19.39
N LYS A 319 5.31 25.60 18.32
CA LYS A 319 4.12 25.09 17.64
C LYS A 319 4.29 23.61 17.29
N PRO A 320 3.88 22.67 18.16
CA PRO A 320 4.10 21.23 17.98
C PRO A 320 3.53 20.62 16.69
N ALA A 321 2.55 21.30 16.08
CA ALA A 321 1.94 20.90 14.82
C ALA A 321 2.87 21.04 13.61
N ILE A 322 4.00 21.75 13.73
CA ILE A 322 4.95 21.92 12.64
C ILE A 322 5.61 20.55 12.32
N PRO A 323 5.62 20.13 11.05
CA PRO A 323 6.29 18.89 10.64
C PRO A 323 7.79 18.88 10.97
N ALA A 324 8.29 17.73 11.42
CA ALA A 324 9.70 17.59 11.81
C ALA A 324 10.69 17.86 10.68
N ASP A 325 10.30 17.59 9.43
CA ASP A 325 11.13 17.87 8.27
C ASP A 325 11.25 19.40 8.03
N LEU A 326 10.18 20.17 8.23
CA LEU A 326 10.23 21.64 8.14
C LEU A 326 11.11 22.24 9.24
N GLU A 327 11.01 21.75 10.46
CA GLU A 327 11.93 22.14 11.53
C GLU A 327 13.39 21.90 11.14
N THR A 328 13.69 20.74 10.55
CA THR A 328 15.05 20.41 10.10
C THR A 328 15.54 21.36 9.02
N ILE A 329 14.69 21.69 8.02
CA ILE A 329 15.02 22.65 6.96
C ILE A 329 15.32 24.04 7.55
N VAL A 330 14.43 24.53 8.41
CA VAL A 330 14.57 25.85 9.06
C VAL A 330 15.86 25.92 9.88
N LEU A 331 16.10 24.94 10.74
CA LEU A 331 17.29 24.91 11.59
C LEU A 331 18.58 24.83 10.78
N LYS A 332 18.59 24.09 9.66
CA LYS A 332 19.73 24.08 8.75
C LYS A 332 19.99 25.45 8.11
N CYS A 333 18.97 26.21 7.76
CA CYS A 333 19.15 27.59 7.30
C CYS A 333 19.77 28.48 8.39
N LEU A 334 19.36 28.28 9.66
CA LEU A 334 19.73 29.11 10.81
C LEU A 334 21.07 28.71 11.47
N GLU A 335 21.82 27.77 10.89
CA GLU A 335 23.17 27.40 11.34
C GLU A 335 24.06 28.66 11.40
N LYS A 336 24.82 28.80 12.48
CA LYS A 336 25.68 29.98 12.68
C LYS A 336 26.80 30.03 11.67
N VAL A 337 27.41 28.91 11.35
CA VAL A 337 28.48 28.77 10.40
C VAL A 337 27.92 28.65 8.98
N PRO A 338 28.20 29.56 8.03
CA PRO A 338 27.64 29.53 6.68
C PRO A 338 27.88 28.21 5.95
N ALA A 339 29.02 27.55 6.17
CA ALA A 339 29.36 26.27 5.55
C ALA A 339 28.43 25.08 5.97
N ARG A 340 27.69 25.22 7.08
CA ARG A 340 26.75 24.20 7.53
C ARG A 340 25.32 24.42 7.00
N ARG A 341 25.04 25.58 6.42
CA ARG A 341 23.75 25.90 5.78
C ARG A 341 23.63 25.19 4.43
N TYR A 342 22.56 25.46 3.72
CA TYR A 342 22.48 25.13 2.30
C TYR A 342 23.47 25.96 1.51
N ASP A 343 24.15 25.35 0.53
CA ASP A 343 25.16 26.02 -0.28
C ASP A 343 24.61 27.13 -1.19
N SER A 344 23.30 27.08 -1.46
CA SER A 344 22.60 28.05 -2.29
C SER A 344 21.11 28.12 -1.93
N ALA A 345 20.45 29.23 -2.26
CA ALA A 345 19.01 29.36 -2.16
C ALA A 345 18.26 28.33 -3.04
N ARG A 346 18.89 27.86 -4.13
CA ARG A 346 18.35 26.75 -4.93
C ARG A 346 18.26 25.44 -4.14
N ALA A 347 19.31 25.07 -3.42
CA ALA A 347 19.30 23.85 -2.61
C ALA A 347 18.23 23.89 -1.50
N LEU A 348 17.98 25.08 -0.93
CA LEU A 348 16.85 25.29 -0.03
C LEU A 348 15.52 25.09 -0.76
N ALA A 349 15.35 25.68 -1.96
CA ALA A 349 14.12 25.54 -2.74
C ALA A 349 13.84 24.07 -3.11
N GLU A 350 14.85 23.32 -3.49
CA GLU A 350 14.76 21.88 -3.81
C GLU A 350 14.30 21.06 -2.59
N ASP A 351 14.83 21.36 -1.41
CA ASP A 351 14.38 20.66 -0.17
C ASP A 351 12.94 21.04 0.25
N LEU A 352 12.52 22.27 -0.02
CA LEU A 352 11.13 22.69 0.16
C LEU A 352 10.20 22.02 -0.86
N ASP A 353 10.64 21.81 -2.10
CA ASP A 353 9.92 21.01 -3.09
C ASP A 353 9.77 19.55 -2.64
N HIS A 354 10.86 18.91 -2.19
CA HIS A 354 10.81 17.55 -1.65
C HIS A 354 9.80 17.43 -0.51
N TRP A 355 9.76 18.43 0.37
CA TRP A 355 8.77 18.43 1.44
C TRP A 355 7.33 18.53 0.91
N LEU A 356 7.06 19.45 -0.03
CA LEU A 356 5.74 19.65 -0.64
C LEU A 356 5.25 18.40 -1.40
N GLU A 357 6.17 17.69 -2.05
CA GLU A 357 5.89 16.47 -2.79
C GLU A 357 5.80 15.21 -1.91
N GLY A 358 6.17 15.35 -0.63
CA GLY A 358 6.23 14.23 0.31
C GLY A 358 7.46 13.34 0.13
N ASP A 359 8.48 13.83 -0.58
CA ASP A 359 9.74 13.14 -0.79
C ASP A 359 10.73 13.37 0.37
N PRO A 360 11.73 12.52 0.57
CA PRO A 360 12.76 12.70 1.59
C PRO A 360 13.55 13.99 1.35
N ILE A 361 13.74 14.78 2.42
CA ILE A 361 14.53 16.02 2.38
C ILE A 361 16.03 15.70 2.50
N GLU A 362 16.88 16.53 1.87
CA GLU A 362 18.33 16.40 1.95
C GLU A 362 18.92 16.93 3.25
N ALA A 363 18.24 17.87 3.92
CA ALA A 363 18.67 18.40 5.21
C ALA A 363 18.82 17.34 6.30
N ARG A 364 18.12 16.22 6.18
CA ARG A 364 18.16 15.13 7.15
C ARG A 364 19.03 13.99 6.63
N PRO A 365 20.08 13.54 7.38
CA PRO A 365 20.81 12.33 7.03
C PRO A 365 19.83 11.16 6.86
N ALA A 366 19.67 10.71 5.63
CA ALA A 366 18.61 9.78 5.29
C ALA A 366 18.99 8.36 5.67
N GLY A 367 18.63 7.91 6.87
CA GLY A 367 18.58 6.49 7.20
C GLY A 367 17.65 5.74 6.24
N TRP A 368 17.99 4.49 5.90
CA TRP A 368 17.20 3.64 4.99
C TRP A 368 15.72 3.54 5.41
N THR A 369 15.44 3.47 6.70
CA THR A 369 14.07 3.41 7.27
C THR A 369 13.23 4.67 6.95
N TYR A 370 13.84 5.86 7.00
CA TYR A 370 13.16 7.11 6.68
C TYR A 370 12.77 7.19 5.18
N ARG A 371 13.70 6.84 4.28
CA ARG A 371 13.44 6.82 2.82
C ARG A 371 12.35 5.82 2.45
N THR A 372 12.43 4.61 3.02
CA THR A 372 11.45 3.55 2.75
C THR A 372 10.07 3.92 3.30
N GLY A 373 10.01 4.48 4.51
CA GLY A 373 8.75 4.91 5.12
C GLY A 373 8.02 5.99 4.33
N LYS A 374 8.74 6.99 3.80
CA LYS A 374 8.13 8.04 2.95
C LYS A 374 7.64 7.50 1.60
N ARG A 375 8.43 6.64 0.92
CA ARG A 375 8.03 6.00 -0.34
C ARG A 375 6.79 5.10 -0.18
N LEU A 376 6.71 4.34 0.91
CA LEU A 376 5.54 3.52 1.25
C LEU A 376 4.29 4.38 1.48
N ARG A 377 4.46 5.53 2.13
CA ARG A 377 3.37 6.47 2.43
C ARG A 377 2.85 7.18 1.18
N LYS A 378 3.75 7.52 0.24
CA LYS A 378 3.42 8.14 -1.05
C LYS A 378 2.62 7.17 -1.95
N ASN A 379 2.97 5.88 -1.93
CA ASN A 379 2.40 4.86 -2.81
C ASN A 379 1.48 3.87 -2.06
N ARG A 380 0.63 4.34 -1.14
CA ARG A 380 -0.23 3.50 -0.29
C ARG A 380 -1.10 2.52 -1.08
N ALA A 381 -1.64 2.95 -2.21
CA ALA A 381 -2.46 2.10 -3.07
C ALA A 381 -1.65 0.93 -3.69
N LEU A 382 -0.45 1.21 -4.20
CA LEU A 382 0.45 0.18 -4.74
C LEU A 382 0.90 -0.81 -3.67
N VAL A 383 1.22 -0.31 -2.46
CA VAL A 383 1.60 -1.16 -1.31
C VAL A 383 0.44 -2.05 -0.88
N ALA A 384 -0.79 -1.52 -0.84
CA ALA A 384 -1.98 -2.30 -0.52
C ALA A 384 -2.24 -3.40 -1.57
N VAL A 385 -2.12 -3.09 -2.87
CA VAL A 385 -2.26 -4.07 -3.95
C VAL A 385 -1.19 -5.15 -3.86
N ALA A 386 0.07 -4.78 -3.62
CA ALA A 386 1.16 -5.74 -3.46
C ALA A 386 0.97 -6.65 -2.23
N ALA A 387 0.49 -6.11 -1.11
CA ALA A 387 0.18 -6.87 0.09
C ALA A 387 -0.97 -7.87 -0.14
N ILE A 388 -2.05 -7.44 -0.83
CA ILE A 388 -3.18 -8.32 -1.19
C ILE A 388 -2.70 -9.42 -2.14
N ALA A 389 -1.92 -9.09 -3.18
CA ALA A 389 -1.38 -10.07 -4.11
C ALA A 389 -0.49 -11.11 -3.41
N LEU A 390 0.36 -10.68 -2.48
CA LEU A 390 1.18 -11.57 -1.66
C LEU A 390 0.32 -12.49 -0.78
N LEU A 391 -0.74 -11.97 -0.20
CA LEU A 391 -1.67 -12.72 0.66
C LEU A 391 -2.41 -13.80 -0.14
N ILE A 392 -2.84 -13.47 -1.37
CA ILE A 392 -3.44 -14.43 -2.31
C ILE A 392 -2.44 -15.53 -2.69
N LEU A 393 -1.19 -15.17 -3.01
CA LEU A 393 -0.13 -16.12 -3.33
C LEU A 393 0.18 -17.07 -2.17
N VAL A 394 0.25 -16.55 -0.94
CA VAL A 394 0.47 -17.35 0.27
C VAL A 394 -0.72 -18.30 0.51
N ALA A 395 -1.95 -17.81 0.36
CA ALA A 395 -3.16 -18.63 0.51
C ALA A 395 -3.22 -19.75 -0.54
N ALA A 396 -2.94 -19.43 -1.82
CA ALA A 396 -2.87 -20.41 -2.90
C ALA A 396 -1.76 -21.44 -2.67
N GLY A 397 -0.59 -21.01 -2.21
CA GLY A 397 0.51 -21.90 -1.84
C GLY A 397 0.16 -22.84 -0.69
N ALA A 398 -0.50 -22.32 0.33
CA ALA A 398 -0.98 -23.11 1.47
C ALA A 398 -2.04 -24.15 1.05
N ASP A 399 -2.94 -23.77 0.14
CA ASP A 399 -3.97 -24.72 -0.39
C ASP A 399 -3.32 -25.83 -1.21
N VAL A 400 -2.36 -25.53 -2.08
CA VAL A 400 -1.59 -26.55 -2.83
C VAL A 400 -0.83 -27.49 -1.89
N VAL A 401 -0.22 -26.99 -0.83
CA VAL A 401 0.47 -27.83 0.14
C VAL A 401 -0.52 -28.73 0.88
N ARG A 402 -1.66 -28.18 1.32
CA ARG A 402 -2.70 -28.90 2.02
C ARG A 402 -3.30 -30.03 1.16
N THR A 403 -3.62 -29.75 -0.10
CA THR A 403 -4.19 -30.75 -1.02
C THR A 403 -3.19 -31.87 -1.34
N ARG A 404 -1.91 -31.55 -1.54
CA ARG A 404 -0.85 -32.56 -1.73
C ARG A 404 -0.64 -33.43 -0.49
N TRP A 405 -0.71 -32.83 0.69
CA TRP A 405 -0.57 -33.56 1.95
C TRP A 405 -1.73 -34.54 2.16
N GLN A 406 -2.96 -34.08 1.94
CA GLN A 406 -4.16 -34.94 2.00
C GLN A 406 -4.13 -36.09 0.98
N ALA A 407 -3.66 -35.81 -0.24
CA ALA A 407 -3.53 -36.85 -1.27
C ALA A 407 -2.50 -37.94 -0.88
N ARG A 408 -1.37 -37.54 -0.30
CA ARG A 408 -0.36 -38.49 0.20
C ARG A 408 -0.91 -39.35 1.33
N GLU A 409 -1.56 -38.76 2.31
CA GLU A 409 -2.13 -39.47 3.45
C GLU A 409 -3.21 -40.46 3.02
N ARG A 410 -4.07 -40.09 2.06
CA ARG A 410 -5.05 -41.02 1.44
C ARG A 410 -4.36 -42.18 0.75
N SER A 411 -3.33 -41.93 -0.02
CA SER A 411 -2.58 -42.98 -0.72
C SER A 411 -1.91 -43.97 0.25
N GLU A 412 -1.34 -43.46 1.35
CA GLU A 412 -0.72 -44.31 2.38
C GLU A 412 -1.78 -45.18 3.10
N LEU A 413 -2.97 -44.62 3.39
CA LEU A 413 -4.08 -45.36 3.99
C LEU A 413 -4.61 -46.44 3.03
N ALA A 414 -4.77 -46.10 1.74
CA ALA A 414 -5.19 -47.06 0.72
C ALA A 414 -4.21 -48.24 0.62
N GLN A 415 -2.91 -47.96 0.59
CA GLN A 415 -1.88 -48.98 0.59
C GLN A 415 -1.89 -49.82 1.86
N ARG A 416 -2.04 -49.23 3.04
CA ARG A 416 -2.07 -49.92 4.33
C ARG A 416 -3.27 -50.85 4.43
N PHE A 417 -4.49 -50.35 4.15
CA PHE A 417 -5.71 -51.16 4.23
C PHE A 417 -5.71 -52.25 3.14
N GLY A 418 -5.31 -51.89 1.90
CA GLY A 418 -5.22 -52.85 0.80
C GLY A 418 -4.31 -54.03 1.11
N GLN A 419 -3.08 -53.76 1.58
CA GLN A 419 -2.12 -54.80 1.94
C GLN A 419 -2.63 -55.73 3.09
N ARG A 420 -3.43 -55.21 4.02
CA ARG A 420 -4.01 -56.02 5.10
C ARG A 420 -5.04 -57.00 4.56
N VAL A 421 -5.96 -56.54 3.70
CA VAL A 421 -6.97 -57.36 3.08
C VAL A 421 -6.34 -58.35 2.11
N GLU A 422 -5.45 -57.91 1.22
CA GLU A 422 -4.74 -58.79 0.24
C GLU A 422 -4.04 -59.97 0.94
N ARG A 423 -3.34 -59.72 2.03
CA ARG A 423 -2.68 -60.78 2.81
C ARG A 423 -3.65 -61.84 3.33
N LEU A 424 -4.85 -61.44 3.72
CA LEU A 424 -5.88 -62.35 4.22
C LEU A 424 -6.62 -63.08 3.11
N GLU A 425 -6.86 -62.39 2.00
CA GLU A 425 -7.38 -63.02 0.76
C GLU A 425 -6.43 -64.08 0.24
N ALA A 426 -5.13 -63.77 0.17
CA ALA A 426 -4.09 -64.73 -0.21
C ALA A 426 -4.11 -65.97 0.71
N ARG A 427 -4.29 -65.77 2.04
CA ARG A 427 -4.42 -66.90 2.97
C ARG A 427 -5.69 -67.71 2.75
N LEU A 428 -6.82 -67.06 2.53
CA LEU A 428 -8.09 -67.77 2.21
C LEU A 428 -7.94 -68.56 0.92
N ARG A 429 -7.25 -68.02 -0.08
CA ARG A 429 -6.98 -68.71 -1.33
C ARG A 429 -6.08 -69.91 -1.10
N ILE A 430 -5.00 -69.78 -0.30
CA ILE A 430 -4.17 -70.94 0.09
C ILE A 430 -5.01 -72.01 0.80
N GLU A 431 -5.90 -71.65 1.72
CA GLU A 431 -6.79 -72.59 2.40
C GLU A 431 -7.69 -73.36 1.41
N ALA A 432 -8.12 -72.72 0.32
CA ALA A 432 -8.92 -73.37 -0.71
C ALA A 432 -8.11 -74.48 -1.47
N PHE A 433 -6.79 -74.34 -1.58
CA PHE A 433 -5.90 -75.30 -2.19
C PHE A 433 -5.47 -76.47 -1.28
N LEU A 434 -5.72 -76.37 0.02
CA LEU A 434 -5.41 -77.44 0.94
C LEU A 434 -6.45 -78.61 0.85
N PRO A 435 -6.10 -79.83 1.29
CA PRO A 435 -7.07 -80.93 1.35
C PRO A 435 -8.31 -80.53 2.10
N ARG A 436 -9.45 -81.16 1.81
CA ARG A 436 -10.76 -80.81 2.42
C ARG A 436 -10.69 -80.61 3.94
N HIS A 437 -10.94 -79.40 4.37
CA HIS A 437 -10.96 -79.00 5.78
C HIS A 437 -11.93 -77.80 6.00
N ASP A 438 -12.17 -77.46 7.25
CA ASP A 438 -13.06 -76.36 7.61
C ASP A 438 -12.39 -75.01 7.48
N VAL A 439 -12.74 -74.24 6.44
CA VAL A 439 -12.25 -72.87 6.18
C VAL A 439 -12.95 -71.79 7.04
N THR A 440 -13.91 -72.21 7.90
CA THR A 440 -14.69 -71.26 8.74
C THR A 440 -13.80 -70.42 9.67
N ALA A 441 -12.71 -71.00 10.16
CA ALA A 441 -11.77 -70.28 11.01
C ALA A 441 -11.06 -69.16 10.26
N ALA A 442 -10.65 -69.40 9.01
CA ALA A 442 -10.00 -68.38 8.14
C ALA A 442 -11.01 -67.28 7.76
N LYS A 443 -12.26 -67.63 7.41
CA LYS A 443 -13.32 -66.67 7.13
C LYS A 443 -13.63 -65.78 8.38
N ARG A 444 -13.64 -66.35 9.57
CA ARG A 444 -13.85 -65.60 10.84
C ARG A 444 -12.66 -64.65 11.11
N ARG A 445 -11.43 -64.98 10.76
CA ARG A 445 -10.26 -64.08 10.89
C ARG A 445 -10.39 -62.90 9.94
N LEU A 446 -10.72 -63.12 8.70
CA LEU A 446 -10.94 -62.04 7.74
C LEU A 446 -12.07 -61.13 8.25
N ARG A 447 -13.20 -61.66 8.73
CA ARG A 447 -14.29 -60.86 9.24
C ARG A 447 -13.86 -59.94 10.37
N ARG A 448 -13.12 -60.43 11.37
CA ARG A 448 -12.61 -59.64 12.49
C ARG A 448 -11.65 -58.53 12.01
N GLU A 449 -10.87 -58.79 11.01
CA GLU A 449 -9.99 -57.76 10.43
C GLU A 449 -10.79 -56.66 9.74
N LEU A 450 -11.85 -57.04 9.01
CA LEU A 450 -12.75 -56.05 8.41
C LEU A 450 -13.46 -55.18 9.50
N ASP A 451 -13.86 -55.77 10.60
CA ASP A 451 -14.42 -54.99 11.75
C ASP A 451 -13.36 -54.02 12.31
N THR A 452 -12.09 -54.44 12.39
CA THR A 452 -10.98 -53.57 12.82
C THR A 452 -10.72 -52.42 11.84
N ILE A 453 -10.76 -52.68 10.55
CA ILE A 453 -10.61 -51.66 9.48
C ILE A 453 -11.78 -50.66 9.59
N GLN A 454 -13.00 -51.15 9.83
CA GLN A 454 -14.18 -50.30 9.97
C GLN A 454 -14.06 -49.35 11.18
N GLU A 455 -13.55 -49.84 12.31
CA GLU A 455 -13.30 -49.02 13.49
C GLU A 455 -12.18 -47.99 13.28
N GLU A 456 -11.08 -48.40 12.65
CA GLU A 456 -9.98 -47.50 12.30
C GLU A 456 -10.42 -46.38 11.33
N MET A 457 -11.24 -46.73 10.34
CA MET A 457 -11.85 -45.78 9.41
C MET A 457 -12.71 -44.73 10.15
N ARG A 458 -13.53 -45.15 11.13
CA ARG A 458 -14.34 -44.22 11.94
C ARG A 458 -13.48 -43.25 12.73
N ARG A 459 -12.34 -43.71 13.28
CA ARG A 459 -11.41 -42.86 14.05
C ARG A 459 -10.67 -41.84 13.17
N LEU A 460 -10.30 -42.23 11.97
CA LEU A 460 -9.56 -41.38 11.05
C LEU A 460 -10.44 -40.37 10.29
N GLY A 461 -11.78 -40.65 10.26
CA GLY A 461 -12.74 -39.75 9.63
C GLY A 461 -12.69 -39.71 8.11
N PRO A 462 -13.09 -38.57 7.48
CA PRO A 462 -13.35 -38.51 6.04
C PRO A 462 -12.17 -38.87 5.14
N ILE A 463 -10.92 -38.71 5.63
CA ILE A 463 -9.73 -39.02 4.84
C ILE A 463 -9.56 -40.53 4.58
N ALA A 464 -10.08 -41.36 5.49
CA ALA A 464 -10.02 -42.82 5.43
C ALA A 464 -11.23 -43.46 4.76
N GLU A 465 -12.34 -42.73 4.50
CA GLU A 465 -13.59 -43.28 3.98
C GLU A 465 -13.37 -43.98 2.62
N GLY A 466 -12.75 -43.34 1.66
CA GLY A 466 -12.51 -43.94 0.35
C GLY A 466 -11.69 -45.22 0.44
N PRO A 467 -10.44 -45.14 0.93
CA PRO A 467 -9.56 -46.31 1.09
C PRO A 467 -10.15 -47.39 1.98
N GLY A 468 -10.79 -47.04 3.10
CA GLY A 468 -11.37 -48.00 4.03
C GLY A 468 -12.59 -48.74 3.45
N HIS A 469 -13.47 -48.03 2.79
CA HIS A 469 -14.59 -48.65 2.10
C HIS A 469 -14.17 -49.56 0.95
N PHE A 470 -13.10 -49.23 0.21
CA PHE A 470 -12.57 -50.11 -0.80
C PHE A 470 -12.02 -51.40 -0.20
N ALA A 471 -11.21 -51.33 0.85
CA ALA A 471 -10.68 -52.50 1.54
C ALA A 471 -11.79 -53.38 2.13
N LEU A 472 -12.82 -52.76 2.76
CA LEU A 472 -14.00 -53.49 3.26
C LEU A 472 -14.76 -54.21 2.12
N GLY A 473 -14.92 -53.52 0.99
CA GLY A 473 -15.59 -54.09 -0.18
C GLY A 473 -14.88 -55.29 -0.75
N GLN A 474 -13.54 -55.24 -0.90
CA GLN A 474 -12.73 -56.38 -1.32
C GLN A 474 -12.85 -57.55 -0.33
N GLY A 475 -12.68 -57.30 0.96
CA GLY A 475 -12.79 -58.35 1.97
C GLY A 475 -14.17 -59.00 2.02
N PHE A 476 -15.27 -58.28 1.84
CA PHE A 476 -16.62 -58.85 1.73
C PHE A 476 -16.80 -59.65 0.42
N LEU A 477 -16.17 -59.20 -0.70
CA LEU A 477 -16.20 -59.96 -1.92
C LEU A 477 -15.50 -61.33 -1.75
N ALA A 478 -14.33 -61.36 -1.09
CA ALA A 478 -13.62 -62.59 -0.76
C ALA A 478 -14.42 -63.53 0.18
N LEU A 479 -15.29 -62.97 1.00
CA LEU A 479 -16.23 -63.72 1.84
C LEU A 479 -17.52 -64.18 1.09
N HIS A 480 -17.67 -63.84 -0.20
CA HIS A 480 -18.86 -64.03 -1.02
C HIS A 480 -20.14 -63.35 -0.45
N GLN A 481 -19.93 -62.22 0.31
CA GLN A 481 -20.99 -61.39 0.86
C GLN A 481 -21.28 -60.20 -0.07
N ASP A 482 -21.82 -60.51 -1.27
CA ASP A 482 -21.91 -59.58 -2.39
C ASP A 482 -22.67 -58.29 -2.09
N GLU A 483 -23.76 -58.35 -1.28
CA GLU A 483 -24.50 -57.12 -0.93
C GLU A 483 -23.69 -56.14 -0.07
N LEU A 484 -22.94 -56.65 0.91
CA LEU A 484 -22.04 -55.84 1.72
C LEU A 484 -20.86 -55.31 0.88
N ALA A 485 -20.32 -56.17 0.02
CA ALA A 485 -19.27 -55.80 -0.90
C ALA A 485 -19.72 -54.65 -1.81
N ARG A 486 -20.92 -54.76 -2.41
CA ARG A 486 -21.51 -53.72 -3.25
C ARG A 486 -21.67 -52.42 -2.49
N GLU A 487 -22.27 -52.47 -1.31
CA GLU A 487 -22.54 -51.27 -0.47
C GLU A 487 -21.21 -50.51 -0.19
N HIS A 488 -20.19 -51.22 0.22
CA HIS A 488 -18.89 -50.61 0.55
C HIS A 488 -18.14 -50.13 -0.69
N LEU A 489 -18.15 -50.89 -1.78
CA LEU A 489 -17.49 -50.45 -3.04
C LEU A 489 -18.19 -49.24 -3.66
N GLU A 490 -19.54 -49.15 -3.60
CA GLU A 490 -20.23 -47.95 -4.05
C GLU A 490 -19.93 -46.73 -3.18
N LYS A 491 -19.77 -46.90 -1.84
CA LYS A 491 -19.32 -45.85 -0.95
C LYS A 491 -17.88 -45.38 -1.28
N ALA A 492 -16.98 -46.31 -1.53
CA ALA A 492 -15.61 -45.99 -1.97
C ALA A 492 -15.63 -45.15 -3.26
N TRP A 493 -16.44 -45.57 -4.24
CA TRP A 493 -16.58 -44.88 -5.52
C TRP A 493 -17.15 -43.45 -5.35
N LYS A 494 -18.16 -43.30 -4.49
CA LYS A 494 -18.78 -41.98 -4.19
C LYS A 494 -17.87 -41.04 -3.41
N SER A 495 -16.99 -41.55 -2.55
CA SER A 495 -16.01 -40.76 -1.80
C SER A 495 -14.79 -40.38 -2.64
N GLY A 496 -14.80 -40.69 -3.96
CA GLY A 496 -13.77 -40.25 -4.92
C GLY A 496 -12.64 -41.26 -5.14
N GLU A 497 -12.73 -42.49 -4.57
CA GLU A 497 -11.76 -43.59 -4.85
C GLU A 497 -12.12 -44.27 -6.16
N ARG A 498 -11.87 -43.55 -7.28
CA ARG A 498 -12.22 -44.02 -8.64
C ARG A 498 -11.01 -44.60 -9.34
N THR A 499 -10.47 -45.69 -8.76
CA THR A 499 -9.33 -46.39 -9.33
C THR A 499 -9.79 -47.58 -10.20
N PRO A 500 -8.96 -48.07 -11.12
CA PRO A 500 -9.27 -49.26 -11.90
C PRO A 500 -9.58 -50.49 -11.05
N GLU A 501 -8.95 -50.61 -9.89
CA GLU A 501 -9.17 -51.71 -8.93
C GLU A 501 -10.54 -51.64 -8.30
N VAL A 502 -11.03 -50.47 -7.91
CA VAL A 502 -12.41 -50.28 -7.39
C VAL A 502 -13.42 -50.56 -8.48
N ALA A 503 -13.16 -50.11 -9.71
CA ALA A 503 -14.01 -50.41 -10.85
C ALA A 503 -14.06 -51.91 -11.13
N ALA A 504 -12.91 -52.63 -11.09
CA ALA A 504 -12.87 -54.08 -11.25
C ALA A 504 -13.69 -54.79 -10.17
N ALA A 505 -13.52 -54.42 -8.89
CA ALA A 505 -14.25 -55.03 -7.79
C ALA A 505 -15.77 -54.80 -7.91
N LEU A 506 -16.21 -53.56 -8.26
CA LEU A 506 -17.63 -53.30 -8.56
C LEU A 506 -18.14 -54.13 -9.72
N GLY A 507 -17.40 -54.21 -10.79
CA GLY A 507 -17.75 -55.02 -11.94
C GLY A 507 -17.91 -56.51 -11.60
N LEU A 508 -17.00 -57.05 -10.77
CA LEU A 508 -17.09 -58.45 -10.28
C LEU A 508 -18.30 -58.66 -9.39
N VAL A 509 -18.60 -57.77 -8.48
CA VAL A 509 -19.79 -57.87 -7.63
C VAL A 509 -21.09 -57.87 -8.44
N PHE A 510 -21.23 -56.93 -9.38
CA PHE A 510 -22.41 -56.89 -10.23
C PHE A 510 -22.50 -58.09 -11.17
N ALA A 511 -21.38 -58.60 -11.67
CA ALA A 511 -21.33 -59.86 -12.45
C ALA A 511 -21.77 -61.05 -11.60
N SER A 512 -21.32 -61.15 -10.34
CA SER A 512 -21.75 -62.21 -9.41
C SER A 512 -23.28 -62.23 -9.19
N PHE A 513 -23.93 -61.03 -9.07
CA PHE A 513 -25.38 -60.96 -9.01
C PHE A 513 -26.05 -61.52 -10.27
N VAL A 514 -25.56 -61.16 -11.45
CA VAL A 514 -26.11 -61.71 -12.71
C VAL A 514 -26.02 -63.24 -12.71
N ASP A 515 -24.85 -63.79 -12.35
CA ASP A 515 -24.62 -65.22 -12.33
C ASP A 515 -25.55 -65.93 -11.30
N LYS A 516 -25.71 -65.39 -10.10
CA LYS A 516 -26.60 -65.95 -9.04
C LYS A 516 -28.06 -65.92 -9.44
N ILE A 517 -28.53 -64.87 -10.09
CA ILE A 517 -29.93 -64.76 -10.56
C ILE A 517 -30.17 -65.76 -11.70
N LEU A 518 -29.22 -65.87 -12.62
CA LEU A 518 -29.35 -66.85 -13.72
C LEU A 518 -29.27 -68.30 -13.23
N ALA A 519 -28.42 -68.58 -12.22
CA ALA A 519 -28.28 -69.93 -11.67
C ALA A 519 -29.47 -70.37 -10.80
N ASN A 520 -30.20 -69.44 -10.20
CA ASN A 520 -31.36 -69.75 -9.30
C ASN A 520 -32.47 -68.73 -9.50
N PRO A 521 -33.42 -68.97 -10.41
CA PRO A 521 -34.55 -68.08 -10.68
C PRO A 521 -35.42 -67.74 -9.45
N GLY A 522 -35.36 -68.54 -8.39
CA GLY A 522 -36.05 -68.30 -7.11
C GLY A 522 -35.27 -67.43 -6.11
N PHE A 523 -34.04 -67.00 -6.43
CA PHE A 523 -33.16 -66.22 -5.54
C PHE A 523 -33.67 -64.77 -5.31
N THR A 524 -34.42 -64.24 -6.25
CA THR A 524 -35.10 -62.94 -6.13
C THR A 524 -36.56 -63.10 -6.55
N PRO A 525 -37.54 -62.36 -5.94
CA PRO A 525 -38.89 -62.31 -6.46
C PRO A 525 -38.83 -61.92 -7.93
N ALA A 526 -39.50 -62.71 -8.82
CA ALA A 526 -39.42 -62.73 -10.27
C ALA A 526 -39.03 -61.38 -10.91
N LEU A 527 -37.71 -61.18 -11.11
CA LEU A 527 -37.20 -60.01 -11.86
C LEU A 527 -37.35 -60.30 -13.36
N ASP A 528 -37.97 -59.36 -14.07
CA ASP A 528 -38.02 -59.36 -15.52
C ASP A 528 -36.57 -59.34 -16.10
N PRO A 529 -36.27 -60.06 -17.20
CA PRO A 529 -34.99 -60.02 -17.87
C PRO A 529 -34.44 -58.63 -18.13
N ASP A 530 -35.32 -57.65 -18.43
CA ASP A 530 -34.91 -56.24 -18.62
C ASP A 530 -34.51 -55.57 -17.29
N GLN A 531 -35.10 -55.96 -16.18
CA GLN A 531 -34.67 -55.47 -14.85
C GLN A 531 -33.31 -56.04 -14.46
N VAL A 532 -33.05 -57.33 -14.72
CA VAL A 532 -31.73 -57.95 -14.49
C VAL A 532 -30.67 -57.27 -15.34
N ARG A 533 -30.98 -57.05 -16.62
CA ARG A 533 -30.07 -56.34 -17.53
C ARG A 533 -29.74 -54.94 -17.04
N ASN A 534 -30.76 -54.13 -16.71
CA ASN A 534 -30.56 -52.72 -16.35
C ASN A 534 -29.96 -52.57 -14.97
N ARG A 535 -30.36 -53.40 -13.97
CA ARG A 535 -29.92 -53.23 -12.58
C ARG A 535 -28.55 -53.88 -12.31
N TYR A 536 -28.16 -54.91 -13.03
CA TYR A 536 -26.94 -55.67 -12.72
C TYR A 536 -26.00 -55.81 -13.90
N ARG A 537 -26.47 -56.26 -15.09
CA ARG A 537 -25.58 -56.53 -16.22
C ARG A 537 -24.97 -55.25 -16.86
N THR A 538 -25.77 -54.20 -17.03
CA THR A 538 -25.30 -52.92 -17.57
C THR A 538 -24.28 -52.27 -16.65
N PRO A 539 -24.50 -52.13 -15.33
CA PRO A 539 -23.50 -51.66 -14.39
C PRO A 539 -22.24 -52.53 -14.37
N ALA A 540 -22.37 -53.87 -14.37
CA ALA A 540 -21.24 -54.78 -14.42
C ALA A 540 -20.32 -54.47 -15.63
N LEU A 541 -20.92 -54.40 -16.82
CA LEU A 541 -20.18 -54.06 -18.05
C LEU A 541 -19.54 -52.65 -18.00
N SER A 542 -20.26 -51.68 -17.46
CA SER A 542 -19.74 -50.30 -17.32
C SER A 542 -18.48 -50.29 -16.48
N TYR A 543 -18.54 -50.85 -15.28
CA TYR A 543 -17.38 -50.89 -14.37
C TYR A 543 -16.23 -51.75 -14.87
N LEU A 544 -16.52 -52.95 -15.47
CA LEU A 544 -15.47 -53.79 -16.06
C LEU A 544 -14.75 -53.09 -17.20
N LYS A 545 -15.48 -52.36 -18.06
CA LYS A 545 -14.89 -51.58 -19.15
C LYS A 545 -14.04 -50.43 -18.63
N GLU A 546 -14.48 -49.77 -17.53
CA GLU A 546 -13.70 -48.72 -16.90
C GLU A 546 -12.39 -49.26 -16.29
N ALA A 547 -12.47 -50.39 -15.60
CA ALA A 547 -11.32 -51.12 -15.10
C ALA A 547 -10.31 -51.48 -16.22
N ALA A 548 -10.82 -52.04 -17.33
CA ALA A 548 -9.98 -52.37 -18.46
C ALA A 548 -9.30 -51.18 -19.12
N ARG A 549 -9.96 -50.02 -19.19
CA ARG A 549 -9.38 -48.78 -19.73
C ARG A 549 -8.29 -48.20 -18.82
N GLY A 550 -8.46 -48.32 -17.51
CA GLY A 550 -7.50 -47.81 -16.52
C GLY A 550 -6.28 -48.68 -16.30
N SER A 551 -6.30 -49.95 -16.75
CA SER A 551 -5.20 -50.90 -16.60
C SER A 551 -4.42 -51.09 -17.90
N HIS A 552 -3.08 -51.08 -17.83
CA HIS A 552 -2.22 -51.26 -19.00
C HIS A 552 -1.10 -52.29 -18.72
N PRO A 553 -1.18 -53.50 -19.28
CA PRO A 553 -2.24 -54.03 -20.13
C PRO A 553 -3.51 -54.37 -19.33
N PRO A 554 -4.71 -54.41 -19.98
CA PRO A 554 -5.94 -54.82 -19.32
C PRO A 554 -5.85 -56.30 -18.90
N PRO A 555 -6.30 -56.64 -17.65
CA PRO A 555 -6.25 -58.03 -17.18
C PRO A 555 -7.07 -58.99 -18.08
N PRO A 556 -6.51 -60.11 -18.57
CA PRO A 556 -7.21 -61.03 -19.45
C PRO A 556 -8.53 -61.55 -18.85
N TYR A 557 -8.59 -61.76 -17.52
CA TYR A 557 -9.79 -62.18 -16.84
C TYR A 557 -10.94 -61.15 -16.93
N ILE A 558 -10.63 -59.85 -16.75
CA ILE A 558 -11.61 -58.76 -16.90
C ILE A 558 -12.14 -58.72 -18.34
N LEU A 559 -11.24 -58.86 -19.34
CA LEU A 559 -11.64 -58.90 -20.74
C LEU A 559 -12.51 -60.13 -21.02
N GLY A 560 -12.22 -61.29 -20.41
CA GLY A 560 -13.01 -62.50 -20.50
C GLY A 560 -14.44 -62.29 -19.93
N LEU A 561 -14.58 -61.65 -18.80
CA LEU A 561 -15.88 -61.30 -18.19
C LEU A 561 -16.67 -60.32 -19.06
N ILE A 562 -16.02 -59.30 -19.62
CA ILE A 562 -16.68 -58.39 -20.56
C ILE A 562 -17.24 -59.18 -21.76
N ALA A 563 -16.40 -60.03 -22.40
CA ALA A 563 -16.82 -60.87 -23.53
C ALA A 563 -17.97 -61.82 -23.17
N TYR A 564 -17.91 -62.44 -21.98
CA TYR A 564 -18.99 -63.30 -21.46
C TYR A 564 -20.31 -62.57 -21.33
N HIS A 565 -20.33 -61.43 -20.67
CA HIS A 565 -21.53 -60.63 -20.49
C HIS A 565 -22.01 -59.95 -21.79
N GLU A 566 -21.18 -59.77 -22.79
CA GLU A 566 -21.56 -59.30 -24.12
C GLU A 566 -22.03 -60.45 -25.05
N GLY A 567 -21.91 -61.71 -24.64
CA GLY A 567 -22.30 -62.89 -25.43
C GLY A 567 -21.27 -63.30 -26.48
N ARG A 568 -20.01 -62.81 -26.37
CA ARG A 568 -18.91 -63.18 -27.26
C ARG A 568 -18.14 -64.37 -26.72
N ASP A 569 -18.78 -65.54 -26.77
CA ASP A 569 -18.39 -66.76 -26.09
C ASP A 569 -16.96 -67.26 -26.48
N ALA A 570 -16.62 -67.25 -27.77
CA ALA A 570 -15.29 -67.64 -28.21
C ALA A 570 -14.16 -66.80 -27.65
N GLU A 571 -14.38 -65.47 -27.58
CA GLU A 571 -13.44 -64.55 -26.96
C GLU A 571 -13.40 -64.73 -25.42
N ALA A 572 -14.51 -64.94 -24.77
CA ALA A 572 -14.57 -65.19 -23.33
C ALA A 572 -13.73 -66.43 -22.97
N ILE A 573 -13.89 -67.53 -23.69
CA ILE A 573 -13.08 -68.75 -23.50
C ILE A 573 -11.59 -68.48 -23.74
N ALA A 574 -11.25 -67.79 -24.83
CA ALA A 574 -9.84 -67.49 -25.16
C ALA A 574 -9.18 -66.68 -24.05
N ARG A 575 -9.85 -65.64 -23.57
CA ARG A 575 -9.37 -64.75 -22.48
C ARG A 575 -9.37 -65.48 -21.12
N ALA A 576 -10.34 -66.31 -20.81
CA ALA A 576 -10.37 -67.14 -19.62
C ALA A 576 -9.17 -68.09 -19.57
N ARG A 577 -8.89 -68.77 -20.67
CA ARG A 577 -7.71 -69.65 -20.81
C ARG A 577 -6.39 -68.90 -20.74
N GLN A 578 -6.32 -67.69 -21.30
CA GLN A 578 -5.15 -66.82 -21.20
C GLN A 578 -4.90 -66.47 -19.74
N ALA A 579 -5.91 -65.95 -19.03
CA ALA A 579 -5.81 -65.55 -17.63
C ALA A 579 -5.35 -66.71 -16.73
N TYR A 580 -5.94 -67.92 -16.90
CA TYR A 580 -5.57 -69.09 -16.12
C TYR A 580 -4.15 -69.59 -16.41
N ARG A 581 -3.65 -69.43 -17.65
CA ARG A 581 -2.26 -69.81 -18.00
C ARG A 581 -1.25 -68.81 -17.40
N GLU A 582 -1.60 -67.51 -17.37
CA GLU A 582 -0.77 -66.45 -16.78
C GLU A 582 -0.71 -66.54 -15.26
N ASP A 583 -1.87 -66.85 -14.60
CA ASP A 583 -1.97 -67.06 -13.17
C ASP A 583 -2.86 -68.30 -12.86
N PRO A 584 -2.28 -69.47 -12.65
CA PRO A 584 -3.02 -70.67 -12.31
C PRO A 584 -3.72 -70.58 -10.93
N SER A 585 -3.33 -69.66 -10.06
CA SER A 585 -4.00 -69.43 -8.79
C SER A 585 -5.36 -68.74 -8.96
N LEU A 586 -5.59 -68.09 -10.11
CA LEU A 586 -6.85 -67.48 -10.50
C LEU A 586 -7.80 -68.53 -11.13
N TYR A 587 -8.20 -69.54 -10.35
CA TYR A 587 -9.05 -70.64 -10.84
C TYR A 587 -10.44 -70.16 -11.30
N GLU A 588 -10.90 -68.99 -10.83
CA GLU A 588 -12.11 -68.31 -11.29
C GLU A 588 -12.10 -68.04 -12.79
N ALA A 589 -10.90 -67.85 -13.39
CA ALA A 589 -10.76 -67.69 -14.82
C ALA A 589 -11.12 -69.04 -15.54
N ALA A 590 -10.65 -70.18 -15.03
CA ALA A 590 -11.09 -71.47 -15.57
C ALA A 590 -12.58 -71.77 -15.35
N LEU A 591 -13.14 -71.32 -14.20
CA LEU A 591 -14.58 -71.40 -13.98
C LEU A 591 -15.38 -70.56 -14.99
N LEU A 592 -14.84 -69.46 -15.48
CA LEU A 592 -15.49 -68.69 -16.53
C LEU A 592 -15.62 -69.49 -17.82
N GLU A 593 -14.60 -70.26 -18.18
CA GLU A 593 -14.66 -71.19 -19.31
C GLU A 593 -15.76 -72.22 -19.15
N ALA A 594 -15.90 -72.84 -17.96
CA ALA A 594 -16.96 -73.79 -17.65
C ALA A 594 -18.37 -73.12 -17.70
N ARG A 595 -18.51 -71.91 -17.21
CA ARG A 595 -19.76 -71.13 -17.27
C ARG A 595 -20.20 -70.86 -18.71
N VAL A 596 -19.25 -70.50 -19.61
CA VAL A 596 -19.56 -70.30 -21.03
C VAL A 596 -20.11 -71.57 -21.62
N TYR A 597 -19.44 -72.72 -21.42
CA TYR A 597 -19.94 -74.03 -21.94
C TYR A 597 -21.30 -74.41 -21.35
N LYS A 598 -21.51 -74.18 -20.03
CA LYS A 598 -22.81 -74.42 -19.39
C LYS A 598 -23.91 -73.59 -20.05
N ARG A 599 -23.71 -72.29 -20.23
CA ARG A 599 -24.65 -71.36 -20.87
C ARG A 599 -25.00 -71.79 -22.30
N GLN A 600 -24.01 -72.21 -23.07
CA GLN A 600 -24.22 -72.71 -24.42
C GLN A 600 -25.04 -73.99 -24.41
N GLY A 601 -24.75 -74.88 -23.46
CA GLY A 601 -25.52 -76.10 -23.28
C GLY A 601 -26.98 -75.83 -22.90
N GLU A 602 -27.24 -74.88 -22.01
CA GLU A 602 -28.60 -74.45 -21.65
C GLU A 602 -29.36 -73.89 -22.87
N ALA A 603 -28.72 -73.07 -23.72
CA ALA A 603 -29.32 -72.52 -24.94
C ALA A 603 -29.63 -73.61 -25.98
N ASP A 604 -28.78 -74.63 -26.10
CA ASP A 604 -29.00 -75.77 -27.02
C ASP A 604 -30.07 -76.75 -26.49
N ASP A 605 -30.15 -76.92 -25.18
CA ASP A 605 -31.21 -77.73 -24.54
C ASP A 605 -32.59 -77.08 -24.74
N ASP A 606 -32.69 -75.73 -24.51
CA ASP A 606 -33.92 -74.95 -24.80
C ASP A 606 -34.30 -75.02 -26.29
N ALA A 607 -33.32 -75.10 -27.20
CA ALA A 607 -33.52 -75.22 -28.62
C ALA A 607 -33.78 -76.71 -29.06
N GLN A 608 -33.89 -77.61 -28.10
CA GLN A 608 -34.09 -79.06 -28.34
C GLN A 608 -32.94 -79.74 -29.09
N ARG A 609 -31.69 -79.21 -29.10
CA ARG A 609 -30.46 -79.80 -29.61
C ARG A 609 -29.71 -80.59 -28.53
N ARG A 610 -30.36 -81.60 -27.95
CA ARG A 610 -29.91 -82.28 -26.73
C ARG A 610 -28.51 -82.92 -26.84
N GLU A 611 -28.17 -83.53 -27.95
CA GLU A 611 -26.85 -84.09 -28.09
C GLU A 611 -25.75 -83.04 -28.02
N GLU A 612 -25.99 -81.85 -28.56
CA GLU A 612 -25.04 -80.73 -28.54
C GLU A 612 -24.95 -80.17 -27.13
N ALA A 613 -26.08 -80.00 -26.42
CA ALA A 613 -26.14 -79.58 -25.02
C ALA A 613 -25.32 -80.53 -24.12
N VAL A 614 -25.50 -81.88 -24.26
CA VAL A 614 -24.74 -82.85 -23.48
C VAL A 614 -23.23 -82.74 -23.76
N ARG A 615 -22.80 -82.56 -25.01
CA ARG A 615 -21.36 -82.37 -25.35
C ARG A 615 -20.82 -81.08 -24.67
N LEU A 616 -21.57 -80.00 -24.58
CA LEU A 616 -21.18 -78.76 -23.94
C LEU A 616 -21.10 -78.92 -22.42
N TYR A 617 -22.04 -79.64 -21.84
CA TYR A 617 -21.98 -80.00 -20.41
C TYR A 617 -20.79 -80.88 -20.08
N ASP A 618 -20.42 -81.86 -20.98
CA ASP A 618 -19.25 -82.64 -20.80
C ASP A 618 -17.95 -81.81 -20.86
N ARG A 619 -17.88 -80.81 -21.75
CA ARG A 619 -16.75 -79.84 -21.77
C ARG A 619 -16.67 -79.02 -20.48
N ALA A 620 -17.78 -78.55 -19.97
CA ALA A 620 -17.80 -77.86 -18.68
C ALA A 620 -17.35 -78.81 -17.54
N ALA A 621 -17.86 -80.09 -17.53
CA ALA A 621 -17.49 -81.07 -16.52
C ALA A 621 -15.98 -81.44 -16.59
N GLU A 622 -15.37 -81.40 -17.76
CA GLU A 622 -13.89 -81.55 -17.93
C GLU A 622 -13.13 -80.48 -17.18
N VAL A 623 -13.56 -79.21 -17.28
CA VAL A 623 -12.99 -78.06 -16.49
C VAL A 623 -13.12 -78.30 -14.98
N TYR A 624 -14.28 -78.72 -14.51
CA TYR A 624 -14.47 -79.02 -13.08
C TYR A 624 -13.61 -80.20 -12.62
N ARG A 625 -13.52 -81.31 -13.41
CA ARG A 625 -12.64 -82.45 -13.11
C ARG A 625 -11.20 -82.04 -12.96
N ARG A 626 -10.72 -81.10 -13.77
CA ARG A 626 -9.36 -80.57 -13.71
C ARG A 626 -9.15 -79.67 -12.46
N LEU A 627 -10.17 -78.86 -12.04
CA LEU A 627 -10.07 -77.90 -10.94
C LEU A 627 -10.29 -78.53 -9.56
N LEU A 628 -11.21 -79.47 -9.40
CA LEU A 628 -11.55 -80.10 -8.11
C LEU A 628 -10.34 -80.67 -7.34
N PRO A 629 -9.36 -81.34 -7.98
CA PRO A 629 -8.15 -81.74 -7.28
C PRO A 629 -7.22 -80.59 -6.87
N VAL A 630 -7.31 -79.47 -7.58
CA VAL A 630 -6.44 -78.29 -7.36
C VAL A 630 -7.03 -77.44 -6.22
N VAL A 631 -8.36 -77.34 -6.12
CA VAL A 631 -9.06 -76.47 -5.13
C VAL A 631 -10.08 -77.30 -4.36
N PRO A 632 -9.67 -78.32 -3.60
CA PRO A 632 -10.59 -79.31 -3.03
C PRO A 632 -11.46 -78.79 -1.88
N SER A 633 -11.08 -77.65 -1.28
CA SER A 633 -11.83 -77.07 -0.15
C SER A 633 -12.76 -75.91 -0.55
N ASP A 634 -12.93 -75.62 -1.86
CA ASP A 634 -13.90 -74.60 -2.30
C ASP A 634 -15.31 -75.21 -2.43
N ALA A 635 -16.17 -74.88 -1.48
CA ALA A 635 -17.56 -75.31 -1.47
C ALA A 635 -18.38 -74.79 -2.67
N THR A 636 -18.04 -73.61 -3.21
CA THR A 636 -18.78 -73.03 -4.35
C THR A 636 -18.49 -73.80 -5.64
N LEU A 637 -17.25 -74.26 -5.80
CA LEU A 637 -16.86 -75.13 -6.92
C LEU A 637 -17.60 -76.46 -6.91
N HIS A 638 -17.67 -77.13 -5.75
CA HIS A 638 -18.42 -78.36 -5.59
C HIS A 638 -19.94 -78.19 -5.86
N ALA A 639 -20.53 -77.08 -5.38
CA ALA A 639 -21.93 -76.79 -5.64
C ALA A 639 -22.21 -76.56 -7.14
N ALA A 640 -21.32 -75.82 -7.82
CA ALA A 640 -21.42 -75.57 -9.26
C ALA A 640 -21.29 -76.87 -10.09
N GLU A 641 -20.40 -77.75 -9.70
CA GLU A 641 -20.28 -79.07 -10.33
C GLU A 641 -21.51 -79.92 -10.16
N CYS A 642 -22.10 -79.97 -8.95
CA CYS A 642 -23.35 -80.68 -8.70
C CYS A 642 -24.50 -80.14 -9.57
N GLN A 643 -24.64 -78.82 -9.68
CA GLN A 643 -25.64 -78.20 -10.55
C GLN A 643 -25.42 -78.59 -12.03
N LEU A 644 -24.17 -78.54 -12.50
CA LEU A 644 -23.85 -78.96 -13.88
C LEU A 644 -24.27 -80.41 -14.15
N ARG A 645 -24.01 -81.33 -13.22
CA ARG A 645 -24.42 -82.75 -13.34
C ARG A 645 -25.95 -82.84 -13.43
N ALA A 646 -26.70 -82.09 -12.66
CA ALA A 646 -28.15 -82.06 -12.75
C ALA A 646 -28.65 -81.57 -14.12
N HIS A 647 -28.03 -80.49 -14.69
CA HIS A 647 -28.38 -80.04 -16.04
C HIS A 647 -28.07 -81.09 -17.10
N ARG A 648 -26.91 -81.74 -17.01
CA ARG A 648 -26.53 -82.80 -17.92
C ARG A 648 -27.48 -84.01 -17.92
N LEU A 649 -27.87 -84.46 -16.71
CA LEU A 649 -28.84 -85.56 -16.54
C LEU A 649 -30.22 -85.22 -17.13
N ARG A 650 -30.67 -83.97 -16.99
CA ARG A 650 -31.93 -83.50 -17.60
C ARG A 650 -31.86 -83.59 -19.13
N ALA A 651 -30.78 -83.06 -19.70
CA ALA A 651 -30.58 -83.13 -21.16
C ALA A 651 -30.53 -84.53 -21.69
N GLU A 652 -29.96 -85.48 -20.94
CA GLU A 652 -29.91 -86.90 -21.30
C GLU A 652 -31.28 -87.65 -21.18
N SER A 653 -32.02 -87.34 -20.10
CA SER A 653 -33.31 -88.09 -19.81
C SER A 653 -34.50 -87.60 -20.62
N GLY A 654 -34.40 -86.37 -21.16
CA GLY A 654 -35.55 -85.78 -21.87
C GLY A 654 -36.74 -85.42 -21.01
N GLU A 655 -36.66 -85.54 -19.67
CA GLU A 655 -37.72 -85.20 -18.72
C GLU A 655 -37.71 -83.73 -18.32
N ALA A 656 -38.79 -83.06 -18.54
CA ALA A 656 -38.92 -81.62 -18.29
C ALA A 656 -39.02 -81.24 -16.78
N ASP A 657 -39.16 -82.21 -15.86
CA ASP A 657 -39.45 -81.87 -14.45
C ASP A 657 -38.80 -82.82 -13.43
N LEU A 658 -37.59 -82.57 -13.02
CA LEU A 658 -36.99 -83.12 -11.79
C LEU A 658 -37.05 -82.11 -10.62
N SER A 659 -37.96 -81.12 -10.66
CA SER A 659 -38.12 -80.14 -9.58
C SER A 659 -38.93 -80.66 -8.37
N ALA A 660 -39.45 -81.90 -8.41
CA ALA A 660 -40.31 -82.47 -7.38
C ALA A 660 -39.61 -83.39 -6.36
N GLU A 661 -38.27 -83.69 -6.58
CA GLU A 661 -37.51 -84.47 -5.60
C GLU A 661 -36.35 -83.69 -4.99
N ARG A 662 -36.70 -82.63 -4.19
CA ARG A 662 -35.76 -81.99 -3.23
C ARG A 662 -36.32 -82.08 -1.84
#